data_d75c1069ea53c24ef3aa1dc81e54373d
#
_entry.id   d75c1069ea53c24ef3aa1dc81e54373d
#
_cell.length_a   1.000
_cell.length_b   1.000
_cell.length_c   1.000
_cell.angle_alpha   90.00
_cell.angle_beta   90.00
_cell.angle_gamma   90.00
#
_symmetry.space_group_name_H-M   'P 1'
#
loop_
_entity.id
_entity.type
_entity.pdbx_description
1 polymer ?
#
loop_
_entity_poly.entity_id
_entity_poly.type
_entity_poly.pdbx_seq_one_letter_code
_entity_poly.pdbx_strand_id
1 'polypeptide(L)'
;MDKRFIALPLHHKMYHQKSICMFLKNCIYLLCLGIASITTTVKAQPYVSPIGAQVFIEPGQTDEEINTWFKLLSEHQMNCCRIRMFENYMKHPDGTWDFSLFDKAFKAAERYNVKIVGTLFPAAPDNSLGGFKHPYSQAHLQEIAVYIKQVVTHFKTSPALYGWVLMNEPGTGGWVPNDAFANTQKSEWLKTLQPTAYNSKGYPQIVDFTPQQFLLHYNTWYLQWIANEVKKYDPNAYLHVNSHQIFSNIAEYNFPAWRNFLSSLGASAHPSWHYTMFHRNQYATALGANCAIIRSGAGELPFWVTELQGGNNTYSGYKAFCPTKEEITQWLWTSIGNGAEHILFWCLNPRAVGDEAGEWALVDFQNQPTDRLTAASEVAKTLRKINSSQFKPVVANIHILYTRETLWVEKKAQLNDNTNNDYEGRNTGGAMKSAFAMYETLLENGINSQFQCFDEFNWNKASYKGETIILSGQISLPSRYWEPLRNFVRNGGKLIMEGLSAFYDENMFALHHTGFPLQDILGGALKEVKCLPTDFSVNYQNALLPAHLWKGSIYNTQGQIVVQEGNSVLATRHRFMRGETFWFPSLLGLGALRSDKGEALSRLLLAEVEAAVPFQFETYQKGVQMYTMQKGNQYLTILINKRPQATTVSLRCPKGVNPSVVFADKGGSATASTAHLSSEETLVILWK
;
A
#
# COMPACT_ATOMS: atom_id res chain seq x y z
N MET A 1 -20.03 -60.59 -28.88
CA MET A 1 -19.28 -61.87 -29.02
C MET A 1 -18.12 -61.76 -28.05
N ASP A 2 -18.19 -62.33 -27.08
CA ASP A 2 -18.10 -63.53 -26.26
C ASP A 2 -17.02 -63.32 -25.19
N LYS A 3 -17.43 -63.20 -24.03
CA LYS A 3 -17.39 -64.02 -22.81
C LYS A 3 -16.20 -65.01 -22.72
N ARG A 4 -15.41 -64.92 -21.64
CA ARG A 4 -15.39 -66.05 -20.64
C ARG A 4 -14.63 -65.69 -19.37
N PHE A 5 -15.29 -65.86 -18.26
CA PHE A 5 -14.83 -66.06 -16.89
C PHE A 5 -13.93 -67.32 -16.77
N ILE A 6 -12.98 -67.30 -15.83
CA ILE A 6 -12.65 -68.43 -14.98
C ILE A 6 -12.19 -67.98 -13.61
N ALA A 7 -12.76 -68.57 -12.55
CA ALA A 7 -12.50 -68.31 -11.14
C ALA A 7 -11.77 -69.49 -10.50
N LEU A 8 -10.95 -69.11 -9.46
CA LEU A 8 -10.58 -69.83 -8.23
C LEU A 8 -9.65 -71.08 -8.32
N PRO A 9 -8.87 -71.49 -7.27
CA PRO A 9 -9.24 -71.44 -5.84
C PRO A 9 -8.17 -70.98 -4.81
N LEU A 10 -8.68 -70.68 -3.61
CA LEU A 10 -7.99 -70.57 -2.31
C LEU A 10 -7.32 -71.90 -1.91
N HIS A 11 -6.07 -71.83 -1.35
CA HIS A 11 -5.74 -72.53 -0.12
C HIS A 11 -4.31 -72.20 0.42
N HIS A 12 -4.29 -71.93 1.74
CA HIS A 12 -3.26 -72.11 2.74
C HIS A 12 -1.94 -71.30 2.70
N LYS A 13 -1.75 -70.41 3.70
CA LYS A 13 -0.95 -70.75 4.92
C LYS A 13 -0.95 -69.61 5.93
N MET A 14 -1.65 -69.80 7.02
CA MET A 14 -1.38 -69.14 8.31
C MET A 14 -0.07 -69.70 8.86
N TYR A 15 1.05 -68.94 8.76
CA TYR A 15 2.27 -69.13 9.59
C TYR A 15 3.28 -67.98 9.51
N HIS A 16 2.88 -66.76 9.21
CA HIS A 16 3.82 -65.62 9.22
C HIS A 16 3.40 -64.38 10.03
N GLN A 17 2.35 -64.47 10.87
CA GLN A 17 1.89 -63.28 11.63
C GLN A 17 2.58 -63.07 12.98
N LYS A 18 3.39 -63.95 13.53
CA LYS A 18 4.07 -63.73 14.81
C LYS A 18 5.47 -63.12 14.69
N SER A 19 6.18 -63.24 13.56
CA SER A 19 7.50 -62.61 13.36
C SER A 19 7.44 -61.16 12.93
N ILE A 20 6.41 -60.74 12.24
CA ILE A 20 6.24 -59.35 11.77
C ILE A 20 5.85 -58.41 12.93
N CYS A 21 5.07 -58.90 13.91
CA CYS A 21 4.64 -58.08 15.05
C CYS A 21 5.78 -57.81 16.03
N MET A 22 6.82 -58.67 16.11
CA MET A 22 8.00 -58.45 16.97
C MET A 22 9.04 -57.51 16.33
N PHE A 23 9.11 -57.52 15.00
CA PHE A 23 9.97 -56.60 14.25
C PHE A 23 9.40 -55.17 14.22
N LEU A 24 8.09 -55.02 14.06
CA LEU A 24 7.40 -53.72 14.13
C LEU A 24 7.43 -53.09 15.54
N LYS A 25 7.34 -53.89 16.63
CA LYS A 25 7.47 -53.36 18.00
C LYS A 25 8.89 -52.84 18.29
N ASN A 26 9.94 -53.51 17.80
CA ASN A 26 11.31 -53.05 17.98
C ASN A 26 11.68 -51.84 17.10
N CYS A 27 11.07 -51.72 15.88
CA CYS A 27 11.22 -50.53 15.05
C CYS A 27 10.50 -49.30 15.63
N ILE A 28 9.33 -49.47 16.26
CA ILE A 28 8.62 -48.37 16.93
C ILE A 28 9.37 -47.92 18.21
N TYR A 29 9.98 -48.84 18.96
CA TYR A 29 10.79 -48.44 20.12
C TYR A 29 12.08 -47.73 19.73
N LEU A 30 12.73 -48.11 18.62
CA LEU A 30 13.91 -47.40 18.08
C LEU A 30 13.55 -46.07 17.43
N LEU A 31 12.34 -45.92 16.82
CA LEU A 31 11.84 -44.64 16.33
C LEU A 31 11.42 -43.69 17.48
N CYS A 32 10.84 -44.22 18.57
CA CYS A 32 10.49 -43.41 19.73
C CYS A 32 11.70 -42.98 20.57
N LEU A 33 12.78 -43.73 20.58
CA LEU A 33 14.06 -43.34 21.21
C LEU A 33 14.90 -42.39 20.33
N GLY A 34 14.69 -42.42 19.01
CA GLY A 34 15.33 -41.46 18.09
C GLY A 34 14.65 -40.09 18.01
N ILE A 35 13.39 -39.98 18.42
CA ILE A 35 12.63 -38.71 18.43
C ILE A 35 12.79 -37.90 19.74
N ALA A 36 13.38 -38.54 20.80
CA ALA A 36 13.54 -37.92 22.11
C ALA A 36 14.79 -37.05 22.26
N SER A 37 15.57 -36.77 21.21
CA SER A 37 16.80 -35.98 21.32
C SER A 37 17.06 -34.98 20.21
N ILE A 38 16.06 -34.58 19.43
CA ILE A 38 16.14 -33.38 18.60
C ILE A 38 15.20 -32.35 19.19
N THR A 39 15.49 -31.88 20.39
CA THR A 39 15.17 -30.53 20.78
C THR A 39 16.06 -29.60 19.95
N THR A 40 15.70 -29.36 18.69
CA THR A 40 16.12 -28.13 18.05
C THR A 40 15.56 -27.04 18.95
N THR A 41 16.42 -26.49 19.80
CA THR A 41 16.22 -25.16 20.34
C THR A 41 16.07 -24.26 19.10
N VAL A 42 14.84 -24.05 18.66
CA VAL A 42 14.52 -22.93 17.78
C VAL A 42 14.97 -21.74 18.59
N LYS A 43 16.20 -21.26 18.35
CA LYS A 43 16.63 -19.96 18.88
C LYS A 43 15.54 -19.00 18.40
N ALA A 44 14.74 -18.49 19.35
CA ALA A 44 13.80 -17.44 19.04
C ALA A 44 14.58 -16.38 18.27
N GLN A 45 14.15 -16.08 17.06
CA GLN A 45 14.80 -15.02 16.29
C GLN A 45 14.79 -13.77 17.17
N PRO A 46 15.92 -13.05 17.26
CA PRO A 46 15.98 -11.86 18.08
C PRO A 46 14.89 -10.88 17.59
N TYR A 47 14.18 -10.27 18.54
CA TYR A 47 13.16 -9.29 18.25
C TYR A 47 13.75 -8.16 17.40
N VAL A 48 13.18 -7.94 16.23
CA VAL A 48 13.46 -6.78 15.39
C VAL A 48 12.32 -5.78 15.57
N SER A 49 12.67 -4.55 15.95
CA SER A 49 11.67 -3.50 16.10
C SER A 49 11.00 -3.21 14.76
N PRO A 50 9.68 -3.02 14.70
CA PRO A 50 9.04 -2.53 13.50
C PRO A 50 9.46 -1.09 13.15
N ILE A 51 10.04 -0.32 14.10
CA ILE A 51 10.46 1.06 13.87
C ILE A 51 11.98 1.11 13.70
N GLY A 52 12.42 1.84 12.69
CA GLY A 52 13.83 2.09 12.38
C GLY A 52 14.04 3.41 11.63
N ALA A 53 15.24 3.64 11.12
CA ALA A 53 15.53 4.83 10.34
C ALA A 53 16.60 4.59 9.27
N GLN A 54 16.61 5.42 8.24
CA GLN A 54 17.75 5.58 7.35
C GLN A 54 18.92 6.19 8.14
N VAL A 55 20.11 5.60 8.01
CA VAL A 55 21.37 6.19 8.49
C VAL A 55 22.20 6.53 7.26
N PHE A 56 22.63 7.78 7.16
CA PHE A 56 23.56 8.21 6.12
C PHE A 56 24.98 7.84 6.50
N ILE A 57 25.59 7.00 5.66
CA ILE A 57 27.01 6.61 5.74
C ILE A 57 27.71 7.23 4.54
N GLU A 58 28.59 8.21 4.82
CA GLU A 58 29.21 9.07 3.80
C GLU A 58 30.72 9.14 4.00
N PRO A 59 31.52 9.34 2.93
CA PRO A 59 32.95 9.57 3.05
C PRO A 59 33.28 10.75 3.97
N GLY A 60 34.31 10.60 4.78
CA GLY A 60 34.74 11.64 5.76
C GLY A 60 34.18 11.44 7.17
N GLN A 61 33.17 10.59 7.35
CA GLN A 61 32.62 10.29 8.67
C GLN A 61 33.58 9.46 9.51
N THR A 62 33.67 9.78 10.79
CA THR A 62 34.52 9.09 11.76
C THR A 62 33.86 7.81 12.28
N ASP A 63 34.67 6.91 12.83
CA ASP A 63 34.18 5.69 13.51
C ASP A 63 33.30 6.04 14.71
N GLU A 64 33.61 7.15 15.40
CA GLU A 64 32.84 7.61 16.56
C GLU A 64 31.44 8.09 16.17
N GLU A 65 31.32 8.88 15.12
CA GLU A 65 30.03 9.32 14.59
C GLU A 65 29.17 8.13 14.19
N ILE A 66 29.69 7.20 13.38
CA ILE A 66 28.99 6.00 12.96
C ILE A 66 28.54 5.17 14.18
N ASN A 67 29.42 4.91 15.14
CA ASN A 67 29.07 4.19 16.37
C ASN A 67 27.98 4.94 17.17
N THR A 68 28.01 6.26 17.22
CA THR A 68 27.01 7.07 17.92
C THR A 68 25.61 6.86 17.34
N TRP A 69 25.44 6.84 16.02
CA TRP A 69 24.14 6.66 15.38
C TRP A 69 23.57 5.27 15.60
N PHE A 70 24.39 4.22 15.49
CA PHE A 70 23.93 2.85 15.76
C PHE A 70 23.61 2.63 17.25
N LYS A 71 24.34 3.26 18.15
CA LYS A 71 24.07 3.29 19.59
C LYS A 71 22.72 3.96 19.87
N LEU A 72 22.46 5.14 19.29
CA LEU A 72 21.20 5.85 19.41
C LEU A 72 20.01 5.03 18.94
N LEU A 73 20.10 4.36 17.78
CA LEU A 73 19.05 3.47 17.30
C LEU A 73 18.74 2.38 18.35
N SER A 74 19.76 1.72 18.89
CA SER A 74 19.59 0.66 19.88
C SER A 74 18.96 1.18 21.19
N GLU A 75 19.44 2.30 21.72
CA GLU A 75 18.94 2.92 22.94
C GLU A 75 17.48 3.36 22.83
N HIS A 76 17.06 3.76 21.61
CA HIS A 76 15.69 4.15 21.31
C HIS A 76 14.80 2.98 20.82
N GLN A 77 15.25 1.73 20.99
CA GLN A 77 14.53 0.51 20.59
C GLN A 77 14.23 0.42 19.08
N MET A 78 15.05 1.08 18.26
CA MET A 78 14.98 1.12 16.82
C MET A 78 16.11 0.28 16.25
N ASN A 79 15.98 -1.04 16.23
CA ASN A 79 17.07 -1.94 15.86
C ASN A 79 17.00 -2.45 14.42
N CYS A 80 16.39 -1.68 13.53
CA CYS A 80 16.42 -1.86 12.08
C CYS A 80 16.84 -0.54 11.44
N CYS A 81 17.79 -0.56 10.53
CA CYS A 81 18.13 0.63 9.77
C CYS A 81 18.29 0.33 8.29
N ARG A 82 18.14 1.36 7.49
CA ARG A 82 18.44 1.35 6.06
C ARG A 82 19.68 2.17 5.80
N ILE A 83 20.54 1.72 4.88
CA ILE A 83 21.67 2.49 4.39
C ILE A 83 21.71 2.47 2.86
N ARG A 84 22.15 3.55 2.23
CA ARG A 84 22.37 3.62 0.78
C ARG A 84 23.79 3.19 0.45
N MET A 85 23.92 2.13 -0.33
CA MET A 85 25.21 1.50 -0.69
C MET A 85 25.72 2.09 -2.00
N PHE A 86 26.15 3.36 -1.99
CA PHE A 86 26.64 4.03 -3.19
C PHE A 86 27.91 3.38 -3.75
N GLU A 87 27.89 3.00 -5.05
CA GLU A 87 29.04 2.43 -5.74
C GLU A 87 30.27 3.32 -5.67
N ASN A 88 30.06 4.64 -5.88
CA ASN A 88 31.13 5.65 -5.86
C ASN A 88 31.84 5.82 -4.50
N TYR A 89 31.24 5.30 -3.40
CA TYR A 89 31.88 5.29 -2.08
C TYR A 89 32.73 4.04 -1.85
N MET A 90 32.68 3.06 -2.75
CA MET A 90 33.36 1.77 -2.64
C MET A 90 34.28 1.45 -3.81
N LYS A 91 34.07 2.05 -4.97
CA LYS A 91 34.84 1.78 -6.19
C LYS A 91 35.73 2.95 -6.53
N HIS A 92 37.03 2.70 -6.58
CA HIS A 92 38.02 3.70 -6.99
C HIS A 92 38.06 3.86 -8.53
N PRO A 93 38.61 5.01 -9.03
CA PRO A 93 38.74 5.22 -10.47
C PRO A 93 39.59 4.18 -11.21
N ASP A 94 40.52 3.53 -10.51
CA ASP A 94 41.36 2.43 -11.05
C ASP A 94 40.64 1.07 -11.12
N GLY A 95 39.34 1.02 -10.68
CA GLY A 95 38.52 -0.17 -10.67
C GLY A 95 38.63 -1.05 -9.45
N THR A 96 39.54 -0.70 -8.48
CA THR A 96 39.63 -1.42 -7.20
C THR A 96 38.46 -1.10 -6.29
N TRP A 97 38.19 -2.01 -5.35
CA TRP A 97 37.04 -1.90 -4.42
C TRP A 97 37.55 -1.74 -2.98
N ASP A 98 37.01 -0.75 -2.26
CA ASP A 98 37.21 -0.52 -0.85
C ASP A 98 35.88 -0.48 -0.11
N PHE A 99 35.60 -1.46 0.72
CA PHE A 99 34.38 -1.55 1.52
C PHE A 99 34.52 -0.98 2.93
N SER A 100 35.71 -0.46 3.29
CA SER A 100 36.06 -0.05 4.66
C SER A 100 35.06 0.88 5.31
N LEU A 101 34.50 1.84 4.55
CA LEU A 101 33.48 2.76 5.05
C LEU A 101 32.21 2.03 5.52
N PHE A 102 31.67 1.14 4.69
CA PHE A 102 30.48 0.38 5.04
C PHE A 102 30.77 -0.74 6.04
N ASP A 103 31.98 -1.33 6.04
CA ASP A 103 32.41 -2.28 7.06
C ASP A 103 32.34 -1.69 8.47
N LYS A 104 32.67 -0.40 8.64
CA LYS A 104 32.50 0.31 9.91
C LYS A 104 31.04 0.34 10.35
N ALA A 105 30.12 0.63 9.42
CA ALA A 105 28.67 0.63 9.70
C ALA A 105 28.15 -0.76 10.07
N PHE A 106 28.56 -1.81 9.34
CA PHE A 106 28.16 -3.19 9.65
C PHE A 106 28.73 -3.66 11.01
N LYS A 107 29.97 -3.34 11.34
CA LYS A 107 30.56 -3.62 12.67
C LYS A 107 29.84 -2.87 13.79
N ALA A 108 29.47 -1.61 13.58
CA ALA A 108 28.68 -0.85 14.55
C ALA A 108 27.27 -1.48 14.72
N ALA A 109 26.62 -1.87 13.64
CA ALA A 109 25.34 -2.56 13.66
C ALA A 109 25.39 -3.89 14.45
N GLU A 110 26.43 -4.68 14.26
CA GLU A 110 26.64 -5.93 15.03
C GLU A 110 26.84 -5.63 16.53
N ARG A 111 27.66 -4.64 16.86
CA ARG A 111 27.93 -4.21 18.24
C ARG A 111 26.65 -3.81 18.98
N TYR A 112 25.77 -3.07 18.32
CA TYR A 112 24.55 -2.52 18.93
C TYR A 112 23.28 -3.31 18.60
N ASN A 113 23.41 -4.51 17.99
CA ASN A 113 22.30 -5.39 17.60
C ASN A 113 21.26 -4.67 16.74
N VAL A 114 21.71 -3.94 15.73
CA VAL A 114 20.90 -3.29 14.71
C VAL A 114 20.97 -4.09 13.41
N LYS A 115 19.84 -4.29 12.74
CA LYS A 115 19.78 -4.92 11.42
C LYS A 115 19.89 -3.87 10.33
N ILE A 116 20.62 -4.17 9.26
CA ILE A 116 20.84 -3.31 8.10
C ILE A 116 20.07 -3.82 6.89
N VAL A 117 19.27 -2.94 6.28
CA VAL A 117 18.73 -3.14 4.94
C VAL A 117 19.53 -2.26 3.98
N GLY A 118 20.34 -2.90 3.14
CA GLY A 118 21.21 -2.19 2.17
C GLY A 118 20.42 -1.81 0.93
N THR A 119 20.40 -0.54 0.57
CA THR A 119 19.83 -0.10 -0.71
C THR A 119 20.89 -0.10 -1.79
N LEU A 120 20.65 -0.82 -2.88
CA LEU A 120 21.54 -0.85 -4.02
C LEU A 120 21.54 0.49 -4.75
N PHE A 121 22.70 1.10 -4.87
CA PHE A 121 22.92 2.40 -5.51
C PHE A 121 24.11 2.33 -6.48
N PRO A 122 23.96 1.65 -7.63
CA PRO A 122 25.00 1.62 -8.65
C PRO A 122 25.25 3.01 -9.24
N ALA A 123 26.45 3.26 -9.70
CA ALA A 123 26.82 4.52 -10.32
C ALA A 123 26.16 4.67 -11.72
N ALA A 124 25.90 5.90 -12.10
CA ALA A 124 25.58 6.22 -13.49
C ALA A 124 26.85 6.18 -14.38
N PRO A 125 26.71 6.07 -15.72
CA PRO A 125 27.87 5.98 -16.64
C PRO A 125 28.85 7.16 -16.56
N ASP A 126 28.37 8.34 -16.17
CA ASP A 126 29.17 9.52 -15.94
C ASP A 126 29.84 9.57 -14.55
N ASN A 127 29.74 8.46 -13.81
CA ASN A 127 30.22 8.29 -12.44
C ASN A 127 29.54 9.21 -11.41
N SER A 128 28.35 9.73 -11.72
CA SER A 128 27.51 10.44 -10.75
C SER A 128 26.99 9.49 -9.66
N LEU A 129 26.49 10.06 -8.54
CA LEU A 129 26.02 9.27 -7.38
C LEU A 129 24.80 8.36 -7.62
N GLY A 130 24.39 8.19 -8.87
CA GLY A 130 23.20 7.41 -9.20
C GLY A 130 21.95 8.30 -9.28
N GLY A 131 20.79 7.73 -9.04
CA GLY A 131 19.51 8.42 -9.20
C GLY A 131 18.82 8.16 -10.53
N PHE A 132 19.41 7.35 -11.42
CA PHE A 132 18.76 6.84 -12.61
C PHE A 132 17.68 5.81 -12.24
N LYS A 133 16.69 5.69 -13.12
CA LYS A 133 15.58 4.73 -12.92
C LYS A 133 15.66 3.53 -13.88
N HIS A 134 16.48 3.62 -14.92
CA HIS A 134 16.67 2.57 -15.93
C HIS A 134 18.12 2.56 -16.41
N PRO A 135 18.65 1.40 -16.89
CA PRO A 135 19.98 1.33 -17.47
C PRO A 135 20.01 2.07 -18.81
N TYR A 136 21.12 2.75 -19.13
CA TYR A 136 21.29 3.54 -20.34
C TYR A 136 21.81 2.72 -21.53
N SER A 137 22.43 1.55 -21.27
CA SER A 137 23.02 0.70 -22.29
C SER A 137 23.23 -0.74 -21.78
N GLN A 138 23.52 -1.65 -22.69
CA GLN A 138 23.92 -3.02 -22.31
C GLN A 138 25.23 -3.03 -21.50
N ALA A 139 26.17 -2.14 -21.80
CA ALA A 139 27.43 -1.99 -21.04
C ALA A 139 27.13 -1.52 -19.61
N HIS A 140 26.30 -0.49 -19.43
CA HIS A 140 25.89 -0.02 -18.10
C HIS A 140 25.18 -1.12 -17.31
N LEU A 141 24.32 -1.92 -17.95
CA LEU A 141 23.68 -3.06 -17.29
C LEU A 141 24.70 -4.09 -16.77
N GLN A 142 25.81 -4.31 -17.52
CA GLN A 142 26.91 -5.17 -17.08
C GLN A 142 27.69 -4.57 -15.90
N GLU A 143 27.92 -3.26 -15.92
CA GLU A 143 28.56 -2.57 -14.78
C GLU A 143 27.71 -2.66 -13.52
N ILE A 144 26.39 -2.49 -13.62
CA ILE A 144 25.45 -2.71 -12.51
C ILE A 144 25.55 -4.16 -12.00
N ALA A 145 25.66 -5.16 -12.88
CA ALA A 145 25.84 -6.56 -12.47
C ALA A 145 27.16 -6.78 -11.70
N VAL A 146 28.25 -6.13 -12.10
CA VAL A 146 29.54 -6.17 -11.38
C VAL A 146 29.39 -5.56 -10.00
N TYR A 147 28.76 -4.37 -9.89
CA TYR A 147 28.49 -3.72 -8.62
C TYR A 147 27.70 -4.65 -7.67
N ILE A 148 26.57 -5.22 -8.14
CA ILE A 148 25.75 -6.14 -7.36
C ILE A 148 26.57 -7.33 -6.87
N LYS A 149 27.38 -7.94 -7.77
CA LYS A 149 28.26 -9.03 -7.41
C LYS A 149 29.19 -8.68 -6.25
N GLN A 150 29.87 -7.54 -6.35
CA GLN A 150 30.86 -7.10 -5.35
C GLN A 150 30.19 -6.86 -4.00
N VAL A 151 29.13 -6.06 -3.97
CA VAL A 151 28.43 -5.66 -2.72
C VAL A 151 27.77 -6.87 -2.06
N VAL A 152 27.01 -7.65 -2.81
CA VAL A 152 26.28 -8.82 -2.24
C VAL A 152 27.26 -9.87 -1.75
N THR A 153 28.33 -10.16 -2.50
CA THR A 153 29.33 -11.17 -2.07
C THR A 153 30.04 -10.75 -0.80
N HIS A 154 30.35 -9.46 -0.65
CA HIS A 154 31.05 -8.94 0.52
C HIS A 154 30.19 -8.98 1.78
N PHE A 155 28.94 -8.49 1.72
CA PHE A 155 28.11 -8.29 2.91
C PHE A 155 27.18 -9.45 3.27
N LYS A 156 26.90 -10.42 2.37
CA LYS A 156 25.93 -11.51 2.60
C LYS A 156 26.17 -12.35 3.86
N THR A 157 27.38 -12.40 4.36
CA THR A 157 27.74 -13.20 5.55
C THR A 157 27.66 -12.42 6.86
N SER A 158 27.48 -11.09 6.81
CA SER A 158 27.34 -10.29 8.03
C SER A 158 26.03 -10.62 8.76
N PRO A 159 26.11 -10.90 10.07
CA PRO A 159 24.90 -11.13 10.87
C PRO A 159 24.02 -9.88 11.01
N ALA A 160 24.55 -8.69 10.70
CA ALA A 160 23.78 -7.45 10.69
C ALA A 160 22.92 -7.30 9.43
N LEU A 161 23.26 -7.94 8.31
CA LEU A 161 22.47 -7.83 7.08
C LEU A 161 21.08 -8.45 7.28
N TYR A 162 20.04 -7.65 7.00
CA TYR A 162 18.66 -8.11 6.94
C TYR A 162 18.23 -8.43 5.50
N GLY A 163 18.60 -7.57 4.55
CA GLY A 163 18.22 -7.72 3.15
C GLY A 163 18.60 -6.52 2.28
N TRP A 164 18.06 -6.49 1.06
CA TRP A 164 18.41 -5.52 0.04
C TRP A 164 17.16 -4.79 -0.45
N VAL A 165 17.21 -3.46 -0.51
CA VAL A 165 16.30 -2.65 -1.31
C VAL A 165 16.88 -2.62 -2.72
N LEU A 166 16.16 -3.19 -3.68
CA LEU A 166 16.64 -3.39 -5.06
C LEU A 166 16.87 -2.06 -5.78
N MET A 167 15.98 -1.10 -5.56
CA MET A 167 16.01 0.24 -6.15
C MET A 167 15.32 1.23 -5.22
N ASN A 168 15.88 2.42 -5.12
CA ASN A 168 15.23 3.53 -4.45
C ASN A 168 14.16 4.13 -5.35
N GLU A 169 12.90 4.07 -4.92
CA GLU A 169 11.78 4.79 -5.52
C GLU A 169 11.66 4.61 -7.05
N PRO A 170 11.38 3.39 -7.54
CA PRO A 170 11.18 3.16 -8.97
C PRO A 170 10.06 4.06 -9.50
N GLY A 171 10.03 4.21 -10.84
CA GLY A 171 9.05 5.06 -11.49
C GLY A 171 9.62 6.43 -11.88
N THR A 172 8.97 7.06 -12.83
CA THR A 172 9.46 8.27 -13.48
C THR A 172 8.48 9.44 -13.40
N GLY A 173 7.29 9.23 -12.81
CA GLY A 173 6.20 10.22 -12.83
C GLY A 173 5.48 10.31 -14.18
N GLY A 174 5.59 9.27 -15.01
CA GLY A 174 4.97 9.16 -16.34
C GLY A 174 5.91 9.48 -17.49
N TRP A 175 7.16 9.85 -17.20
CA TRP A 175 8.19 9.95 -18.23
C TRP A 175 8.56 8.54 -18.74
N VAL A 176 8.59 8.37 -20.06
CA VAL A 176 8.90 7.08 -20.69
C VAL A 176 10.31 7.14 -21.30
N PRO A 177 11.22 6.23 -20.92
CA PRO A 177 12.55 6.18 -21.49
C PRO A 177 12.51 6.03 -23.01
N ASN A 178 13.34 6.81 -23.74
CA ASN A 178 13.39 6.81 -25.20
C ASN A 178 14.84 6.77 -25.76
N ASP A 179 15.81 6.43 -24.92
CA ASP A 179 17.18 6.15 -25.38
C ASP A 179 17.25 4.87 -26.23
N ALA A 180 18.39 4.64 -26.89
CA ALA A 180 18.58 3.53 -27.82
C ALA A 180 18.37 2.15 -27.13
N PHE A 181 18.79 2.01 -25.85
CA PHE A 181 18.63 0.78 -25.12
C PHE A 181 17.15 0.52 -24.77
N ALA A 182 16.46 1.51 -24.22
CA ALA A 182 15.03 1.43 -23.90
C ALA A 182 14.18 1.16 -25.16
N ASN A 183 14.51 1.81 -26.30
CA ASN A 183 13.83 1.59 -27.57
C ASN A 183 14.04 0.16 -28.10
N THR A 184 15.21 -0.44 -27.90
CA THR A 184 15.45 -1.85 -28.21
C THR A 184 14.56 -2.76 -27.35
N GLN A 185 14.52 -2.54 -26.03
CA GLN A 185 13.65 -3.28 -25.12
C GLN A 185 12.16 -3.11 -25.48
N LYS A 186 11.75 -1.90 -25.84
CA LYS A 186 10.39 -1.63 -26.30
C LYS A 186 10.05 -2.38 -27.58
N SER A 187 10.97 -2.43 -28.53
CA SER A 187 10.76 -3.14 -29.79
C SER A 187 10.59 -4.64 -29.60
N GLU A 188 11.35 -5.25 -28.68
CA GLU A 188 11.19 -6.67 -28.34
C GLU A 188 9.86 -6.92 -27.61
N TRP A 189 9.50 -6.07 -26.67
CA TRP A 189 8.23 -6.18 -25.95
C TRP A 189 7.02 -6.02 -26.88
N LEU A 190 7.06 -5.10 -27.84
CA LEU A 190 5.98 -4.89 -28.82
C LEU A 190 5.69 -6.15 -29.66
N LYS A 191 6.69 -7.00 -29.91
CA LYS A 191 6.49 -8.29 -30.60
C LYS A 191 5.60 -9.26 -29.82
N THR A 192 5.47 -9.04 -28.51
CA THR A 192 4.60 -9.87 -27.64
C THR A 192 3.15 -9.41 -27.63
N LEU A 193 2.86 -8.22 -28.16
CA LEU A 193 1.53 -7.64 -28.22
C LEU A 193 0.82 -8.00 -29.52
N GLN A 194 -0.51 -7.99 -29.47
CA GLN A 194 -1.37 -8.09 -30.64
C GLN A 194 -2.22 -6.82 -30.72
N PRO A 195 -1.66 -5.69 -31.16
CA PRO A 195 -2.40 -4.44 -31.24
C PRO A 195 -3.50 -4.55 -32.31
N THR A 196 -4.67 -4.04 -32.00
CA THR A 196 -5.78 -3.91 -32.93
C THR A 196 -5.95 -2.43 -33.29
N ALA A 197 -6.14 -2.14 -34.57
CA ALA A 197 -6.41 -0.76 -35.02
C ALA A 197 -7.85 -0.34 -34.75
N TYR A 198 -8.72 -1.30 -34.44
CA TYR A 198 -10.15 -1.10 -34.20
C TYR A 198 -10.59 -1.85 -32.96
N ASN A 199 -11.54 -1.28 -32.21
CA ASN A 199 -12.19 -1.98 -31.09
C ASN A 199 -13.17 -3.04 -31.61
N SER A 200 -13.75 -3.82 -30.70
CA SER A 200 -14.71 -4.90 -31.02
C SER A 200 -15.99 -4.43 -31.74
N LYS A 201 -16.27 -3.12 -31.72
CA LYS A 201 -17.42 -2.49 -32.43
C LYS A 201 -17.04 -1.85 -33.74
N GLY A 202 -15.76 -1.95 -34.18
CA GLY A 202 -15.27 -1.41 -35.43
C GLY A 202 -14.92 0.09 -35.40
N TYR A 203 -14.82 0.71 -34.24
CA TYR A 203 -14.34 2.09 -34.11
C TYR A 203 -12.80 2.11 -34.05
N PRO A 204 -12.15 3.10 -34.72
CA PRO A 204 -10.70 3.21 -34.70
C PRO A 204 -10.18 3.56 -33.30
N GLN A 205 -9.09 2.90 -32.89
CA GLN A 205 -8.38 3.22 -31.66
C GLN A 205 -7.36 4.33 -31.95
N ILE A 206 -7.75 5.57 -31.70
CA ILE A 206 -6.94 6.76 -31.98
C ILE A 206 -6.11 7.24 -30.80
N VAL A 207 -6.41 6.75 -29.59
CA VAL A 207 -5.64 7.05 -28.38
C VAL A 207 -4.71 5.89 -28.09
N ASP A 208 -3.43 6.20 -27.94
CA ASP A 208 -2.37 5.22 -27.68
C ASP A 208 -1.80 5.38 -26.28
N PHE A 209 -1.93 4.34 -25.46
CA PHE A 209 -1.33 4.19 -24.13
C PHE A 209 -0.19 3.15 -24.12
N THR A 210 0.28 2.70 -25.27
CA THR A 210 1.44 1.80 -25.39
C THR A 210 2.69 2.32 -24.64
N PRO A 211 3.01 3.64 -24.66
CA PRO A 211 4.12 4.16 -23.86
C PRO A 211 3.97 3.91 -22.36
N GLN A 212 2.77 4.10 -21.79
CA GLN A 212 2.49 3.87 -20.37
C GLN A 212 2.50 2.37 -20.04
N GLN A 213 1.99 1.53 -20.91
CA GLN A 213 2.05 0.07 -20.78
C GLN A 213 3.50 -0.43 -20.84
N PHE A 214 4.32 0.15 -21.75
CA PHE A 214 5.75 -0.16 -21.80
C PHE A 214 6.46 0.24 -20.50
N LEU A 215 6.19 1.41 -19.95
CA LEU A 215 6.80 1.85 -18.68
C LEU A 215 6.47 0.87 -17.53
N LEU A 216 5.21 0.44 -17.44
CA LEU A 216 4.77 -0.57 -16.47
C LEU A 216 5.54 -1.90 -16.63
N HIS A 217 5.72 -2.35 -17.88
CA HIS A 217 6.51 -3.54 -18.23
C HIS A 217 8.00 -3.34 -17.91
N TYR A 218 8.57 -2.20 -18.30
CA TYR A 218 10.00 -1.92 -18.19
C TYR A 218 10.46 -1.79 -16.73
N ASN A 219 9.66 -1.14 -15.89
CA ASN A 219 9.89 -1.12 -14.44
C ASN A 219 9.91 -2.53 -13.84
N THR A 220 8.96 -3.37 -14.22
CA THR A 220 8.88 -4.76 -13.75
C THR A 220 10.07 -5.59 -14.23
N TRP A 221 10.41 -5.47 -15.51
CA TRP A 221 11.57 -6.16 -16.09
C TRP A 221 12.88 -5.81 -15.38
N TYR A 222 13.11 -4.51 -15.16
CA TYR A 222 14.38 -4.07 -14.57
C TYR A 222 14.49 -4.46 -13.09
N LEU A 223 13.44 -4.32 -12.32
CA LEU A 223 13.42 -4.78 -10.91
C LEU A 223 13.64 -6.29 -10.81
N GLN A 224 12.99 -7.07 -11.67
CA GLN A 224 13.19 -8.52 -11.69
C GLN A 224 14.61 -8.89 -12.11
N TRP A 225 15.20 -8.15 -13.06
CA TRP A 225 16.60 -8.35 -13.45
C TRP A 225 17.53 -8.11 -12.26
N ILE A 226 17.38 -7.01 -11.51
CA ILE A 226 18.18 -6.74 -10.29
C ILE A 226 17.99 -7.87 -9.27
N ALA A 227 16.77 -8.30 -9.02
CA ALA A 227 16.47 -9.39 -8.11
C ALA A 227 17.19 -10.67 -8.49
N ASN A 228 17.20 -11.02 -9.78
CA ASN A 228 17.89 -12.18 -10.31
C ASN A 228 19.41 -12.04 -10.15
N GLU A 229 19.99 -10.85 -10.39
CA GLU A 229 21.41 -10.60 -10.19
C GLU A 229 21.83 -10.80 -8.71
N VAL A 230 21.04 -10.26 -7.75
CA VAL A 230 21.30 -10.48 -6.31
C VAL A 230 21.27 -11.97 -5.97
N LYS A 231 20.25 -12.69 -6.43
CA LYS A 231 20.06 -14.12 -6.14
C LYS A 231 21.14 -15.04 -6.72
N LYS A 232 21.89 -14.61 -7.72
CA LYS A 232 23.08 -15.36 -8.19
C LYS A 232 24.15 -15.52 -7.11
N TYR A 233 24.27 -14.55 -6.22
CA TYR A 233 25.32 -14.50 -5.19
C TYR A 233 24.77 -14.79 -3.79
N ASP A 234 23.50 -14.50 -3.54
CA ASP A 234 22.77 -14.83 -2.31
C ASP A 234 21.37 -15.35 -2.64
N PRO A 235 21.20 -16.66 -2.88
CA PRO A 235 19.90 -17.25 -3.25
C PRO A 235 18.79 -17.02 -2.20
N ASN A 236 19.16 -16.81 -0.93
CA ASN A 236 18.23 -16.60 0.19
C ASN A 236 18.05 -15.14 0.56
N ALA A 237 18.59 -14.20 -0.21
CA ALA A 237 18.49 -12.78 0.06
C ALA A 237 17.05 -12.34 0.28
N TYR A 238 16.80 -11.55 1.33
CA TYR A 238 15.54 -10.84 1.53
C TYR A 238 15.52 -9.62 0.60
N LEU A 239 14.53 -9.53 -0.27
CA LEU A 239 14.44 -8.53 -1.33
C LEU A 239 13.26 -7.61 -1.09
N HIS A 240 13.51 -6.31 -1.11
CA HIS A 240 12.55 -5.25 -0.88
C HIS A 240 12.61 -4.18 -1.97
N VAL A 241 11.54 -3.43 -2.12
CA VAL A 241 11.49 -2.19 -2.93
C VAL A 241 10.60 -1.16 -2.25
N ASN A 242 10.99 0.13 -2.29
CA ASN A 242 10.16 1.23 -1.85
C ASN A 242 9.61 1.99 -3.06
N SER A 243 8.28 1.96 -3.24
CA SER A 243 7.60 2.68 -4.31
C SER A 243 7.48 4.18 -3.98
N HIS A 244 7.42 5.02 -5.02
CA HIS A 244 7.40 6.48 -4.91
C HIS A 244 6.02 7.04 -5.26
N GLN A 245 5.56 8.08 -4.57
CA GLN A 245 4.35 8.85 -4.87
C GLN A 245 3.12 7.99 -5.22
N ILE A 246 2.66 7.20 -4.26
CA ILE A 246 1.59 6.21 -4.45
C ILE A 246 0.33 6.81 -5.09
N PHE A 247 -0.10 8.01 -4.72
CA PHE A 247 -1.32 8.61 -5.27
C PHE A 247 -1.20 9.11 -6.72
N SER A 248 0.01 9.36 -7.20
CA SER A 248 0.23 9.91 -8.55
C SER A 248 0.95 8.95 -9.51
N ASN A 249 1.81 8.07 -9.00
CA ASN A 249 2.66 7.19 -9.81
C ASN A 249 2.26 5.72 -9.78
N ILE A 250 1.20 5.35 -9.04
CA ILE A 250 0.77 3.96 -8.88
C ILE A 250 0.52 3.23 -10.21
N ALA A 251 0.20 3.97 -11.27
CA ALA A 251 -0.01 3.42 -12.60
C ALA A 251 1.27 2.87 -13.27
N GLU A 252 2.45 3.13 -12.69
CA GLU A 252 3.74 2.63 -13.17
C GLU A 252 4.17 1.32 -12.48
N TYR A 253 3.37 0.81 -11.50
CA TYR A 253 3.73 -0.32 -10.66
C TYR A 253 2.84 -1.53 -10.90
N ASN A 254 3.47 -2.67 -11.19
CA ASN A 254 2.78 -3.96 -11.32
C ASN A 254 3.03 -4.81 -10.08
N PHE A 255 2.42 -4.43 -8.96
CA PHE A 255 2.61 -5.12 -7.69
C PHE A 255 2.29 -6.63 -7.75
N PRO A 256 1.22 -7.09 -8.43
CA PRO A 256 0.99 -8.53 -8.58
C PRO A 256 2.17 -9.28 -9.24
N ALA A 257 2.81 -8.69 -10.24
CA ALA A 257 4.00 -9.30 -10.86
C ALA A 257 5.23 -9.23 -9.93
N TRP A 258 5.37 -8.16 -9.15
CA TRP A 258 6.52 -7.97 -8.24
C TRP A 258 6.52 -8.95 -7.07
N ARG A 259 5.36 -9.44 -6.63
CA ARG A 259 5.23 -10.49 -5.61
C ARG A 259 6.01 -11.76 -5.92
N ASN A 260 6.26 -12.03 -7.21
CA ASN A 260 6.93 -13.27 -7.64
C ASN A 260 8.44 -13.28 -7.32
N PHE A 261 9.04 -12.13 -7.05
CA PHE A 261 10.49 -12.05 -6.80
C PHE A 261 10.86 -11.25 -5.55
N LEU A 262 9.93 -10.50 -4.96
CA LEU A 262 10.16 -9.77 -3.71
C LEU A 262 9.86 -10.62 -2.48
N SER A 263 10.48 -10.25 -1.35
CA SER A 263 10.16 -10.76 -0.01
C SER A 263 9.19 -9.83 0.73
N SER A 264 9.21 -8.56 0.41
CA SER A 264 8.29 -7.54 0.93
C SER A 264 8.14 -6.37 -0.04
N LEU A 265 7.06 -5.61 0.10
CA LEU A 265 6.77 -4.42 -0.70
C LEU A 265 6.68 -3.21 0.22
N GLY A 266 7.15 -2.05 -0.23
CA GLY A 266 7.04 -0.83 0.55
C GLY A 266 6.85 0.42 -0.29
N ALA A 267 6.64 1.53 0.41
CA ALA A 267 6.55 2.85 -0.19
C ALA A 267 7.15 3.93 0.70
N SER A 268 7.62 4.98 0.06
CA SER A 268 7.93 6.26 0.69
C SER A 268 6.64 7.01 1.05
N ALA A 269 6.65 7.68 2.19
CA ALA A 269 5.49 8.31 2.78
C ALA A 269 5.82 9.66 3.44
N HIS A 270 6.63 10.49 2.76
CA HIS A 270 6.93 11.85 3.22
C HIS A 270 5.76 12.79 2.91
N PRO A 271 5.04 13.36 3.87
CA PRO A 271 4.00 14.34 3.57
C PRO A 271 4.46 15.50 2.68
N SER A 272 5.68 15.99 2.90
CA SER A 272 6.27 17.09 2.09
C SER A 272 6.44 16.76 0.61
N TRP A 273 6.62 15.48 0.26
CA TRP A 273 6.75 15.02 -1.12
C TRP A 273 5.47 14.38 -1.66
N HIS A 274 4.81 13.50 -0.87
CA HIS A 274 3.85 12.54 -1.39
C HIS A 274 2.39 12.91 -1.11
N TYR A 275 2.14 13.81 -0.12
CA TYR A 275 0.77 14.15 0.31
C TYR A 275 0.42 15.61 0.03
N THR A 276 1.07 16.22 -0.95
CA THR A 276 0.90 17.66 -1.25
C THR A 276 -0.49 18.03 -1.74
N MET A 277 -1.24 17.06 -2.26
CA MET A 277 -2.64 17.23 -2.66
C MET A 277 -3.61 17.26 -1.46
N PHE A 278 -3.15 16.94 -0.25
CA PHE A 278 -3.95 16.91 0.96
C PHE A 278 -3.59 18.07 1.90
N HIS A 279 -4.48 18.39 2.82
CA HIS A 279 -4.22 19.32 3.92
C HIS A 279 -3.43 18.63 5.03
N ARG A 280 -2.72 19.40 5.86
CA ARG A 280 -1.86 18.85 6.94
C ARG A 280 -2.65 17.96 7.92
N ASN A 281 -3.85 18.36 8.30
CA ASN A 281 -4.74 17.57 9.17
C ASN A 281 -5.21 16.25 8.54
N GLN A 282 -4.95 16.02 7.26
CA GLN A 282 -5.26 14.78 6.53
C GLN A 282 -4.04 13.87 6.37
N TYR A 283 -2.82 14.28 6.76
CA TYR A 283 -1.62 13.51 6.50
C TYR A 283 -1.64 12.11 7.15
N ALA A 284 -2.16 11.97 8.36
CA ALA A 284 -2.33 10.64 8.98
C ALA A 284 -3.31 9.76 8.18
N THR A 285 -4.41 10.34 7.67
CA THR A 285 -5.35 9.61 6.80
C THR A 285 -4.72 9.25 5.45
N ALA A 286 -3.95 10.15 4.85
CA ALA A 286 -3.25 9.90 3.59
C ALA A 286 -2.21 8.78 3.75
N LEU A 287 -1.49 8.76 4.87
CA LEU A 287 -0.62 7.64 5.23
C LEU A 287 -1.40 6.34 5.41
N GLY A 288 -2.56 6.37 6.05
CA GLY A 288 -3.44 5.21 6.17
C GLY A 288 -3.89 4.66 4.82
N ALA A 289 -4.30 5.52 3.90
CA ALA A 289 -4.67 5.15 2.53
C ALA A 289 -3.46 4.62 1.73
N ASN A 290 -2.28 5.24 1.87
CA ASN A 290 -1.02 4.73 1.31
C ASN A 290 -0.72 3.31 1.83
N CYS A 291 -0.80 3.09 3.14
CA CYS A 291 -0.62 1.77 3.73
C CYS A 291 -1.66 0.75 3.22
N ALA A 292 -2.92 1.14 3.06
CA ALA A 292 -3.97 0.27 2.52
C ALA A 292 -3.68 -0.15 1.08
N ILE A 293 -3.20 0.78 0.23
CA ILE A 293 -2.80 0.51 -1.16
C ILE A 293 -1.60 -0.43 -1.19
N ILE A 294 -0.54 -0.17 -0.41
CA ILE A 294 0.66 -1.02 -0.39
C ILE A 294 0.37 -2.39 0.22
N ARG A 295 -0.44 -2.48 1.27
CA ARG A 295 -0.91 -3.76 1.83
C ARG A 295 -1.61 -4.61 0.78
N SER A 296 -2.51 -4.00 0.01
CA SER A 296 -3.18 -4.68 -1.09
C SER A 296 -2.19 -5.12 -2.18
N GLY A 297 -1.30 -4.21 -2.58
CA GLY A 297 -0.24 -4.50 -3.55
C GLY A 297 0.69 -5.62 -3.10
N ALA A 298 1.03 -5.70 -1.83
CA ALA A 298 1.85 -6.75 -1.25
C ALA A 298 1.14 -8.11 -1.22
N GLY A 299 -0.19 -8.13 -1.06
CA GLY A 299 -0.97 -9.37 -0.95
C GLY A 299 -0.59 -10.15 0.31
N GLU A 300 -0.03 -11.34 0.16
CA GLU A 300 0.44 -12.17 1.27
C GLU A 300 1.85 -11.79 1.77
N LEU A 301 2.57 -10.96 1.03
CA LEU A 301 3.88 -10.49 1.47
C LEU A 301 3.74 -9.43 2.57
N PRO A 302 4.72 -9.31 3.46
CA PRO A 302 4.82 -8.16 4.36
C PRO A 302 4.89 -6.84 3.58
N PHE A 303 4.35 -5.77 4.16
CA PHE A 303 4.58 -4.43 3.61
C PHE A 303 5.25 -3.51 4.63
N TRP A 304 5.99 -2.52 4.12
CA TRP A 304 6.73 -1.55 4.91
C TRP A 304 6.35 -0.12 4.53
N VAL A 305 6.43 0.78 5.49
CA VAL A 305 6.62 2.20 5.24
C VAL A 305 8.13 2.44 5.20
N THR A 306 8.69 2.47 4.00
CA THR A 306 10.15 2.38 3.83
C THR A 306 10.87 3.70 4.07
N GLU A 307 10.16 4.82 3.85
CA GLU A 307 10.64 6.17 4.17
C GLU A 307 9.50 6.99 4.74
N LEU A 308 9.56 7.34 6.02
CA LEU A 308 8.63 8.23 6.70
C LEU A 308 9.34 9.51 7.12
N GLN A 309 8.75 10.68 6.90
CA GLN A 309 9.38 11.94 7.29
C GLN A 309 9.67 12.00 8.79
N GLY A 310 10.94 12.17 9.16
CA GLY A 310 11.40 12.23 10.55
C GLY A 310 11.61 13.65 11.09
N GLY A 311 12.07 14.57 10.24
CA GLY A 311 12.41 15.93 10.60
C GLY A 311 11.90 16.98 9.63
N ASN A 312 12.36 18.20 9.83
CA ASN A 312 12.04 19.32 8.95
C ASN A 312 12.74 19.18 7.59
N ASN A 313 12.13 19.74 6.58
CA ASN A 313 12.77 20.09 5.32
C ASN A 313 12.79 21.60 5.15
N THR A 314 13.82 22.13 4.47
CA THR A 314 14.02 23.57 4.27
C THR A 314 13.72 23.95 2.83
N TYR A 315 14.40 23.33 1.88
CA TYR A 315 14.23 23.55 0.43
C TYR A 315 13.80 22.30 -0.33
N SER A 316 14.12 21.10 0.16
CA SER A 316 13.67 19.87 -0.46
C SER A 316 12.17 19.62 -0.18
N GLY A 317 11.52 18.85 -1.04
CA GLY A 317 10.07 18.63 -0.97
C GLY A 317 9.26 19.76 -1.61
N TYR A 318 7.98 19.48 -1.86
CA TYR A 318 7.06 20.48 -2.43
C TYR A 318 6.45 21.39 -1.36
N LYS A 319 6.42 20.98 -0.10
CA LYS A 319 5.92 21.74 1.04
C LYS A 319 6.92 21.63 2.19
N ALA A 320 7.44 22.77 2.63
CA ALA A 320 8.33 22.82 3.80
C ALA A 320 7.50 22.75 5.09
N PHE A 321 7.83 21.83 5.98
CA PHE A 321 7.30 21.79 7.34
C PHE A 321 8.12 20.86 8.24
N CYS A 322 8.00 21.03 9.55
CA CYS A 322 8.52 20.10 10.56
C CYS A 322 7.37 19.31 11.15
N PRO A 323 7.42 17.96 11.19
CA PRO A 323 6.45 17.18 11.93
C PRO A 323 6.53 17.47 13.43
N THR A 324 5.39 17.48 14.11
CA THR A 324 5.35 17.50 15.56
C THR A 324 5.54 16.08 16.13
N LYS A 325 5.85 15.98 17.43
CA LYS A 325 5.93 14.69 18.11
C LYS A 325 4.59 13.94 18.07
N GLU A 326 3.46 14.67 18.11
CA GLU A 326 2.12 14.13 17.98
C GLU A 326 1.89 13.53 16.58
N GLU A 327 2.28 14.23 15.52
CA GLU A 327 2.21 13.72 14.16
C GLU A 327 3.06 12.46 13.97
N ILE A 328 4.28 12.42 14.51
CA ILE A 328 5.13 11.20 14.53
C ILE A 328 4.40 10.03 15.21
N THR A 329 3.81 10.27 16.36
CA THR A 329 3.04 9.27 17.10
C THR A 329 1.84 8.78 16.29
N GLN A 330 1.04 9.69 15.72
CA GLN A 330 -0.11 9.37 14.88
C GLN A 330 0.30 8.55 13.65
N TRP A 331 1.38 8.93 12.97
CA TRP A 331 1.84 8.24 11.76
C TRP A 331 2.34 6.83 12.04
N LEU A 332 3.07 6.64 13.14
CA LEU A 332 3.52 5.31 13.55
C LEU A 332 2.33 4.40 13.86
N TRP A 333 1.38 4.85 14.67
CA TRP A 333 0.22 4.05 15.02
C TRP A 333 -0.74 3.82 13.83
N THR A 334 -0.85 4.79 12.90
CA THR A 334 -1.55 4.61 11.62
C THR A 334 -0.94 3.47 10.80
N SER A 335 0.39 3.45 10.68
CA SER A 335 1.11 2.43 9.93
C SER A 335 0.97 1.04 10.57
N ILE A 336 1.13 0.96 11.90
CA ILE A 336 0.94 -0.26 12.67
C ILE A 336 -0.50 -0.77 12.58
N GLY A 337 -1.49 0.12 12.71
CA GLY A 337 -2.92 -0.21 12.60
C GLY A 337 -3.31 -0.77 11.24
N ASN A 338 -2.57 -0.42 10.20
CA ASN A 338 -2.68 -1.01 8.85
C ASN A 338 -1.86 -2.30 8.67
N GLY A 339 -1.02 -2.69 9.63
CA GLY A 339 -0.23 -3.92 9.60
C GLY A 339 1.16 -3.78 8.96
N ALA A 340 1.74 -2.59 8.94
CA ALA A 340 3.12 -2.42 8.48
C ALA A 340 4.08 -3.25 9.33
N GLU A 341 4.94 -4.06 8.68
CA GLU A 341 5.95 -4.86 9.36
C GLU A 341 7.13 -4.00 9.82
N HIS A 342 7.56 -3.06 8.97
CA HIS A 342 8.58 -2.07 9.29
C HIS A 342 8.16 -0.68 8.87
N ILE A 343 8.64 0.30 9.65
CA ILE A 343 8.46 1.74 9.42
C ILE A 343 9.83 2.39 9.62
N LEU A 344 10.44 2.87 8.54
CA LEU A 344 11.76 3.45 8.58
C LEU A 344 11.68 4.96 8.34
N PHE A 345 12.18 5.73 9.28
CA PHE A 345 12.25 7.18 9.12
C PHE A 345 13.31 7.60 8.11
N TRP A 346 13.02 8.62 7.36
CA TRP A 346 13.95 9.44 6.60
C TRP A 346 14.15 10.73 7.35
N CYS A 347 15.25 10.91 8.11
CA CYS A 347 16.31 9.98 8.46
C CYS A 347 16.69 10.07 9.96
N LEU A 348 17.67 9.30 10.45
CA LEU A 348 18.20 9.45 11.81
C LEU A 348 19.09 10.68 11.88
N ASN A 349 20.20 10.68 11.10
CA ASN A 349 21.21 11.74 11.04
C ASN A 349 21.06 12.56 9.76
N PRO A 350 21.29 13.88 9.80
CA PRO A 350 21.22 14.73 8.62
C PRO A 350 22.34 14.34 7.63
N ARG A 351 22.07 14.43 6.33
CA ARG A 351 23.10 14.35 5.31
C ARG A 351 24.07 15.51 5.45
N ALA A 352 25.34 15.27 5.17
CA ALA A 352 26.35 16.33 5.14
C ALA A 352 26.31 17.12 3.83
N VAL A 353 25.95 16.48 2.71
CA VAL A 353 26.03 17.05 1.35
C VAL A 353 24.81 16.67 0.50
N GLY A 354 24.56 17.45 -0.56
CA GLY A 354 23.49 17.21 -1.54
C GLY A 354 22.26 18.08 -1.29
N ASP A 355 21.24 17.86 -2.11
CA ASP A 355 20.02 18.69 -2.12
C ASP A 355 19.21 18.65 -0.82
N GLU A 356 19.41 17.62 0.00
CA GLU A 356 18.74 17.41 1.29
C GLU A 356 19.72 17.58 2.46
N ALA A 357 20.85 18.29 2.26
CA ALA A 357 21.84 18.48 3.31
C ALA A 357 21.26 19.20 4.53
N GLY A 358 21.46 18.64 5.72
CA GLY A 358 20.96 19.18 6.98
C GLY A 358 19.47 18.99 7.24
N GLU A 359 18.74 18.26 6.38
CA GLU A 359 17.29 18.12 6.47
C GLU A 359 16.86 16.74 6.99
N TRP A 360 15.59 16.58 7.32
CA TRP A 360 14.82 15.35 7.60
C TRP A 360 15.16 14.60 8.88
N ALA A 361 16.16 15.02 9.66
CA ALA A 361 16.73 14.22 10.74
C ALA A 361 15.85 14.14 12.00
N LEU A 362 15.93 12.98 12.67
CA LEU A 362 15.38 12.75 14.01
C LEU A 362 16.30 13.22 15.12
N VAL A 363 17.61 13.38 14.86
CA VAL A 363 18.56 14.02 15.78
C VAL A 363 18.86 15.46 15.34
N ASP A 364 19.33 16.27 16.27
CA ASP A 364 19.80 17.60 15.96
C ASP A 364 21.23 17.59 15.36
N PHE A 365 21.77 18.75 15.03
CA PHE A 365 23.13 18.89 14.46
C PHE A 365 24.27 18.50 15.42
N GLN A 366 23.97 18.32 16.70
CA GLN A 366 24.88 17.85 17.73
C GLN A 366 24.67 16.37 18.07
N ASN A 367 23.93 15.63 17.23
CA ASN A 367 23.55 14.23 17.41
C ASN A 367 22.74 13.96 18.70
N GLN A 368 21.99 14.98 19.21
CA GLN A 368 21.12 14.78 20.36
C GLN A 368 19.70 14.41 19.89
N PRO A 369 19.01 13.55 20.63
CA PRO A 369 17.63 13.17 20.34
C PRO A 369 16.69 14.36 20.34
N THR A 370 15.90 14.54 19.28
CA THR A 370 14.79 15.50 19.28
C THR A 370 13.56 14.92 19.99
N ASP A 371 12.55 15.75 20.21
CA ASP A 371 11.25 15.32 20.74
C ASP A 371 10.57 14.27 19.84
N ARG A 372 10.81 14.32 18.54
CA ARG A 372 10.30 13.36 17.53
C ARG A 372 10.94 11.99 17.71
N LEU A 373 12.26 11.92 17.90
CA LEU A 373 12.94 10.63 18.20
C LEU A 373 12.46 10.06 19.53
N THR A 374 12.26 10.91 20.54
CA THR A 374 11.71 10.49 21.83
C THR A 374 10.32 9.90 21.69
N ALA A 375 9.41 10.55 20.93
CA ALA A 375 8.08 10.04 20.66
C ALA A 375 8.11 8.69 19.92
N ALA A 376 8.96 8.56 18.90
CA ALA A 376 9.15 7.29 18.19
C ALA A 376 9.65 6.17 19.12
N SER A 377 10.56 6.48 20.05
CA SER A 377 11.05 5.54 21.06
C SER A 377 9.94 5.04 22.01
N GLU A 378 9.05 5.91 22.45
CA GLU A 378 7.92 5.53 23.32
C GLU A 378 6.95 4.59 22.59
N VAL A 379 6.68 4.84 21.32
CA VAL A 379 5.89 3.90 20.50
C VAL A 379 6.62 2.57 20.37
N ALA A 380 7.91 2.55 20.05
CA ALA A 380 8.71 1.32 19.90
C ALA A 380 8.72 0.49 21.18
N LYS A 381 8.90 1.11 22.36
CA LYS A 381 8.83 0.45 23.67
C LYS A 381 7.46 -0.17 23.91
N THR A 382 6.39 0.54 23.57
CA THR A 382 5.02 0.04 23.70
C THR A 382 4.76 -1.16 22.81
N LEU A 383 5.15 -1.09 21.53
CA LEU A 383 4.99 -2.18 20.56
C LEU A 383 5.68 -3.47 21.04
N ARG A 384 6.88 -3.34 21.62
CA ARG A 384 7.62 -4.45 22.22
C ARG A 384 6.86 -5.03 23.43
N LYS A 385 6.38 -4.16 24.34
CA LYS A 385 5.65 -4.55 25.55
C LYS A 385 4.39 -5.34 25.25
N ILE A 386 3.61 -4.92 24.25
CA ILE A 386 2.35 -5.59 23.88
C ILE A 386 2.54 -6.74 22.89
N ASN A 387 3.76 -6.98 22.41
CA ASN A 387 4.05 -7.95 21.36
C ASN A 387 3.17 -7.74 20.11
N SER A 388 3.24 -6.52 19.57
CA SER A 388 2.33 -6.03 18.53
C SER A 388 2.33 -6.85 17.23
N SER A 389 3.43 -7.52 16.90
CA SER A 389 3.56 -8.36 15.70
C SER A 389 2.58 -9.54 15.64
N GLN A 390 2.00 -9.92 16.78
CA GLN A 390 0.99 -10.97 16.85
C GLN A 390 -0.44 -10.49 16.52
N PHE A 391 -0.65 -9.17 16.49
CA PHE A 391 -1.93 -8.60 16.10
C PHE A 391 -1.98 -8.39 14.59
N LYS A 392 -3.11 -8.72 13.97
CA LYS A 392 -3.35 -8.50 12.54
C LYS A 392 -4.44 -7.47 12.36
N PRO A 393 -4.34 -6.57 11.37
CA PRO A 393 -5.38 -5.57 11.13
C PRO A 393 -6.72 -6.24 10.79
N VAL A 394 -7.79 -5.71 11.37
CA VAL A 394 -9.16 -6.03 10.98
C VAL A 394 -9.57 -5.06 9.87
N VAL A 395 -9.84 -5.59 8.70
CA VAL A 395 -10.21 -4.81 7.52
C VAL A 395 -11.58 -5.27 7.05
N ALA A 396 -12.48 -4.33 6.81
CA ALA A 396 -13.82 -4.62 6.32
C ALA A 396 -13.79 -5.17 4.88
N ASN A 397 -14.81 -5.94 4.51
CA ASN A 397 -15.01 -6.43 3.15
C ASN A 397 -15.56 -5.31 2.23
N ILE A 398 -14.95 -4.13 2.31
CA ILE A 398 -15.26 -2.96 1.51
C ILE A 398 -14.01 -2.61 0.72
N HIS A 399 -14.12 -2.62 -0.61
CA HIS A 399 -13.02 -2.50 -1.55
C HIS A 399 -13.18 -1.23 -2.38
N ILE A 400 -12.38 -0.21 -2.09
CA ILE A 400 -12.27 0.97 -2.93
C ILE A 400 -11.31 0.63 -4.04
N LEU A 401 -11.81 0.47 -5.27
CA LEU A 401 -10.99 0.05 -6.40
C LEU A 401 -10.61 1.21 -7.30
N TYR A 402 -9.35 1.19 -7.78
CA TYR A 402 -8.86 2.12 -8.81
C TYR A 402 -8.29 1.36 -10.00
N THR A 403 -8.33 2.00 -11.19
CA THR A 403 -7.69 1.51 -12.42
C THR A 403 -6.45 2.35 -12.75
N ARG A 404 -5.43 1.74 -13.33
CA ARG A 404 -4.26 2.47 -13.87
C ARG A 404 -4.65 3.33 -15.05
N GLU A 405 -5.57 2.85 -15.85
CA GLU A 405 -6.09 3.51 -17.04
C GLU A 405 -6.76 4.83 -16.71
N THR A 406 -7.45 4.96 -15.58
CA THR A 406 -7.99 6.25 -15.10
C THR A 406 -6.88 7.29 -14.95
N LEU A 407 -5.76 6.93 -14.31
CA LEU A 407 -4.62 7.84 -14.15
C LEU A 407 -3.94 8.18 -15.49
N TRP A 408 -3.90 7.23 -16.42
CA TRP A 408 -3.39 7.51 -17.77
C TRP A 408 -4.29 8.47 -18.53
N VAL A 409 -5.62 8.28 -18.45
CA VAL A 409 -6.62 9.17 -19.06
C VAL A 409 -6.52 10.58 -18.47
N GLU A 410 -6.46 10.72 -17.14
CA GLU A 410 -6.30 12.02 -16.49
C GLU A 410 -5.04 12.75 -16.97
N LYS A 411 -3.88 12.08 -16.98
CA LYS A 411 -2.63 12.66 -17.50
C LYS A 411 -2.71 13.03 -18.99
N LYS A 412 -3.38 12.22 -19.80
CA LYS A 412 -3.53 12.46 -21.25
C LYS A 412 -4.48 13.60 -21.56
N ALA A 413 -5.58 13.70 -20.80
CA ALA A 413 -6.63 14.70 -21.02
C ALA A 413 -6.28 16.07 -20.43
N GLN A 414 -5.36 16.12 -19.46
CA GLN A 414 -4.88 17.37 -18.88
C GLN A 414 -3.94 18.08 -19.86
N LEU A 415 -4.43 19.16 -20.47
CA LEU A 415 -3.66 19.88 -21.50
C LEU A 415 -2.65 20.87 -20.93
N ASN A 416 -2.89 21.40 -19.73
CA ASN A 416 -2.02 22.36 -19.03
C ASN A 416 -2.07 22.11 -17.55
N ASP A 417 -1.07 22.61 -16.81
CA ASP A 417 -1.11 22.70 -15.36
C ASP A 417 -2.33 23.54 -14.95
N ASN A 418 -3.38 22.83 -14.51
CA ASN A 418 -4.63 23.47 -14.13
C ASN A 418 -4.63 23.72 -12.63
N THR A 419 -4.16 24.91 -12.25
CA THR A 419 -4.18 25.38 -10.85
C THR A 419 -5.56 25.85 -10.40
N ASN A 420 -6.57 25.89 -11.30
CA ASN A 420 -7.91 26.31 -10.96
C ASN A 420 -8.66 25.22 -10.19
N ASN A 421 -8.86 25.44 -8.89
CA ASN A 421 -9.58 24.54 -8.00
C ASN A 421 -11.04 24.28 -8.43
N ASP A 422 -11.67 25.16 -9.22
CA ASP A 422 -13.04 24.96 -9.70
C ASP A 422 -13.18 23.72 -10.60
N TYR A 423 -12.08 23.23 -11.15
CA TYR A 423 -12.03 22.06 -12.03
C TYR A 423 -11.22 20.90 -11.46
N GLU A 424 -11.07 20.83 -10.16
CA GLU A 424 -10.19 19.85 -9.48
C GLU A 424 -10.47 18.39 -9.89
N GLY A 425 -11.72 18.02 -10.15
CA GLY A 425 -12.10 16.70 -10.65
C GLY A 425 -11.52 16.33 -12.03
N ARG A 426 -10.97 17.30 -12.78
CA ARG A 426 -10.27 17.09 -14.05
C ARG A 426 -8.74 17.05 -13.91
N ASN A 427 -8.20 17.33 -12.73
CA ASN A 427 -6.78 17.32 -12.50
C ASN A 427 -6.26 15.88 -12.37
N THR A 428 -5.01 15.66 -12.73
CA THR A 428 -4.35 14.38 -12.49
C THR A 428 -4.43 14.03 -10.99
N GLY A 429 -4.95 12.86 -10.68
CA GLY A 429 -5.19 12.41 -9.31
C GLY A 429 -6.56 12.79 -8.74
N GLY A 430 -7.43 13.45 -9.50
CA GLY A 430 -8.79 13.81 -9.07
C GLY A 430 -9.63 12.59 -8.66
N ALA A 431 -9.55 11.50 -9.42
CA ALA A 431 -10.20 10.23 -9.08
C ALA A 431 -9.62 9.63 -7.79
N MET A 432 -8.31 9.66 -7.61
CA MET A 432 -7.68 9.18 -6.38
C MET A 432 -8.07 10.03 -5.15
N LYS A 433 -8.25 11.35 -5.31
CA LYS A 433 -8.78 12.22 -4.25
C LYS A 433 -10.23 11.87 -3.89
N SER A 434 -11.08 11.59 -4.89
CA SER A 434 -12.46 11.17 -4.65
C SER A 434 -12.51 9.82 -3.93
N ALA A 435 -11.70 8.86 -4.35
CA ALA A 435 -11.55 7.56 -3.69
C ALA A 435 -11.00 7.69 -2.25
N PHE A 436 -10.05 8.59 -2.04
CA PHE A 436 -9.55 8.92 -0.69
C PHE A 436 -10.66 9.45 0.23
N ALA A 437 -11.57 10.29 -0.27
CA ALA A 437 -12.70 10.79 0.52
C ALA A 437 -13.63 9.65 0.99
N MET A 438 -13.83 8.60 0.16
CA MET A 438 -14.54 7.39 0.57
C MET A 438 -13.80 6.67 1.70
N TYR A 439 -12.47 6.50 1.57
CA TYR A 439 -11.63 5.88 2.59
C TYR A 439 -11.66 6.67 3.91
N GLU A 440 -11.45 7.99 3.86
CA GLU A 440 -11.49 8.89 5.02
C GLU A 440 -12.84 8.81 5.75
N THR A 441 -13.95 8.90 4.98
CA THR A 441 -15.30 8.83 5.54
C THR A 441 -15.58 7.50 6.25
N LEU A 442 -15.13 6.38 5.68
CA LEU A 442 -15.27 5.06 6.32
C LEU A 442 -14.44 4.98 7.61
N LEU A 443 -13.19 5.48 7.56
CA LEU A 443 -12.29 5.45 8.71
C LEU A 443 -12.78 6.33 9.87
N GLU A 444 -13.43 7.47 9.58
CA GLU A 444 -14.09 8.36 10.55
C GLU A 444 -15.41 7.79 11.09
N ASN A 445 -15.85 6.62 10.59
CA ASN A 445 -16.86 5.76 11.20
C ASN A 445 -16.25 4.56 11.94
N GLY A 446 -14.92 4.46 12.01
CA GLY A 446 -14.21 3.33 12.61
C GLY A 446 -14.13 2.09 11.71
N ILE A 447 -14.31 2.27 10.40
CA ILE A 447 -14.30 1.19 9.40
C ILE A 447 -13.02 1.30 8.57
N ASN A 448 -12.04 0.45 8.83
CA ASN A 448 -10.86 0.32 7.98
C ASN A 448 -11.21 -0.52 6.74
N SER A 449 -11.04 0.04 5.54
CA SER A 449 -11.39 -0.58 4.26
C SER A 449 -10.15 -0.95 3.43
N GLN A 450 -10.35 -1.73 2.38
CA GLN A 450 -9.33 -1.97 1.35
C GLN A 450 -9.30 -0.80 0.37
N PHE A 451 -8.08 -0.42 -0.08
CA PHE A 451 -7.90 0.51 -1.18
C PHE A 451 -6.91 -0.13 -2.15
N GLN A 452 -7.37 -0.53 -3.35
CA GLN A 452 -6.62 -1.47 -4.17
C GLN A 452 -6.84 -1.30 -5.68
N CYS A 453 -5.88 -1.77 -6.47
CA CYS A 453 -6.03 -1.87 -7.91
C CYS A 453 -7.01 -3.00 -8.28
N PHE A 454 -7.71 -2.84 -9.38
CA PHE A 454 -8.54 -3.90 -9.95
C PHE A 454 -7.78 -5.22 -10.16
N ASP A 455 -6.50 -5.17 -10.54
CA ASP A 455 -5.66 -6.36 -10.75
C ASP A 455 -5.36 -7.13 -9.44
N GLU A 456 -5.58 -6.51 -8.30
CA GLU A 456 -5.28 -7.07 -6.97
C GLU A 456 -6.52 -7.68 -6.31
N PHE A 457 -7.71 -7.36 -6.82
CA PHE A 457 -8.95 -7.91 -6.28
C PHE A 457 -9.13 -9.38 -6.68
N ASN A 458 -9.63 -10.19 -5.76
CA ASN A 458 -9.88 -11.60 -6.06
C ASN A 458 -11.21 -11.80 -6.81
N TRP A 459 -11.14 -11.84 -8.14
CA TRP A 459 -12.27 -12.03 -9.04
C TRP A 459 -12.76 -13.49 -9.14
N ASN A 460 -12.14 -14.45 -8.45
CA ASN A 460 -12.41 -15.88 -8.60
C ASN A 460 -13.18 -16.51 -7.43
N LYS A 461 -13.93 -15.70 -6.66
CA LYS A 461 -14.75 -16.23 -5.56
C LYS A 461 -16.09 -16.79 -6.06
N ALA A 462 -16.56 -17.89 -5.45
CA ALA A 462 -17.87 -18.47 -5.74
C ALA A 462 -19.03 -17.60 -5.21
N SER A 463 -18.80 -16.77 -4.19
CA SER A 463 -19.78 -15.85 -3.61
C SER A 463 -19.07 -14.59 -3.12
N TYR A 464 -19.72 -13.45 -3.33
CA TYR A 464 -19.31 -12.13 -2.83
C TYR A 464 -20.33 -11.54 -1.86
N LYS A 465 -21.19 -12.39 -1.26
CA LYS A 465 -22.18 -11.93 -0.27
C LYS A 465 -21.47 -11.22 0.89
N GLY A 466 -21.93 -10.02 1.21
CA GLY A 466 -21.32 -9.17 2.25
C GLY A 466 -20.04 -8.43 1.81
N GLU A 467 -19.69 -8.48 0.52
CA GLU A 467 -18.59 -7.68 -0.03
C GLU A 467 -19.15 -6.49 -0.82
N THR A 468 -18.52 -5.34 -0.66
CA THR A 468 -18.86 -4.12 -1.37
C THR A 468 -17.67 -3.62 -2.17
N ILE A 469 -17.86 -3.33 -3.45
CA ILE A 469 -16.91 -2.57 -4.28
C ILE A 469 -17.41 -1.13 -4.39
N ILE A 470 -16.51 -0.15 -4.20
CA ILE A 470 -16.73 1.27 -4.43
C ILE A 470 -15.85 1.73 -5.59
N LEU A 471 -16.47 2.24 -6.64
CA LEU A 471 -15.80 2.91 -7.77
C LEU A 471 -16.09 4.41 -7.68
N SER A 472 -15.08 5.17 -7.26
CA SER A 472 -15.19 6.61 -7.07
C SER A 472 -14.38 7.34 -8.14
N GLY A 473 -15.08 7.96 -9.09
CA GLY A 473 -14.46 8.75 -10.16
C GLY A 473 -13.57 7.95 -11.13
N GLN A 474 -13.70 6.61 -11.20
CA GLN A 474 -12.87 5.77 -12.07
C GLN A 474 -13.31 5.90 -13.53
N ILE A 475 -12.91 7.00 -14.18
CA ILE A 475 -13.40 7.41 -15.48
C ILE A 475 -13.13 6.40 -16.59
N SER A 476 -12.02 5.65 -16.51
CA SER A 476 -11.69 4.56 -17.43
C SER A 476 -11.87 3.20 -16.78
N LEU A 477 -12.71 2.36 -17.37
CA LEU A 477 -12.91 0.98 -16.96
C LEU A 477 -12.57 0.04 -18.12
N PRO A 478 -11.40 -0.60 -18.09
CA PRO A 478 -10.98 -1.55 -19.11
C PRO A 478 -11.96 -2.67 -19.37
N SER A 479 -12.09 -3.06 -20.65
CA SER A 479 -13.01 -4.10 -21.09
C SER A 479 -12.80 -5.45 -20.41
N ARG A 480 -11.57 -5.78 -20.02
CA ARG A 480 -11.23 -7.00 -19.28
C ARG A 480 -11.90 -7.10 -17.90
N TYR A 481 -12.43 -6.00 -17.35
CA TYR A 481 -13.11 -6.00 -16.04
C TYR A 481 -14.64 -6.01 -16.12
N TRP A 482 -15.25 -5.88 -17.30
CA TRP A 482 -16.70 -5.82 -17.42
C TRP A 482 -17.38 -7.14 -16.96
N GLU A 483 -16.90 -8.29 -17.45
CA GLU A 483 -17.44 -9.57 -17.02
C GLU A 483 -17.06 -9.92 -15.56
N PRO A 484 -15.85 -9.68 -15.07
CA PRO A 484 -15.54 -9.77 -13.64
C PRO A 484 -16.49 -8.98 -12.73
N LEU A 485 -16.78 -7.72 -13.05
CA LEU A 485 -17.74 -6.89 -12.29
C LEU A 485 -19.17 -7.47 -12.37
N ARG A 486 -19.60 -7.89 -13.56
CA ARG A 486 -20.91 -8.54 -13.72
C ARG A 486 -20.99 -9.80 -12.86
N ASN A 487 -19.96 -10.63 -12.85
CA ASN A 487 -19.89 -11.82 -12.02
C ASN A 487 -19.85 -11.51 -10.52
N PHE A 488 -19.17 -10.45 -10.12
CA PHE A 488 -19.16 -9.96 -8.74
C PHE A 488 -20.60 -9.66 -8.28
N VAL A 489 -21.35 -8.85 -9.02
CA VAL A 489 -22.75 -8.52 -8.68
C VAL A 489 -23.64 -9.75 -8.79
N ARG A 490 -23.54 -10.54 -9.89
CA ARG A 490 -24.31 -11.80 -10.07
C ARG A 490 -24.17 -12.73 -8.87
N ASN A 491 -22.99 -12.81 -8.26
CA ASN A 491 -22.68 -13.72 -7.16
C ASN A 491 -22.85 -13.10 -5.77
N GLY A 492 -23.58 -11.99 -5.65
CA GLY A 492 -24.04 -11.43 -4.38
C GLY A 492 -23.26 -10.24 -3.87
N GLY A 493 -22.30 -9.74 -4.63
CA GLY A 493 -21.57 -8.52 -4.29
C GLY A 493 -22.42 -7.26 -4.46
N LYS A 494 -22.09 -6.21 -3.72
CA LYS A 494 -22.68 -4.88 -3.86
C LYS A 494 -21.70 -3.94 -4.56
N LEU A 495 -22.14 -3.29 -5.63
CA LEU A 495 -21.34 -2.31 -6.38
C LEU A 495 -21.90 -0.90 -6.14
N ILE A 496 -21.08 -0.03 -5.57
CA ILE A 496 -21.36 1.41 -5.47
C ILE A 496 -20.51 2.10 -6.53
N MET A 497 -21.13 2.83 -7.42
CA MET A 497 -20.45 3.55 -8.50
C MET A 497 -20.86 5.02 -8.49
N GLU A 498 -19.88 5.93 -8.38
CA GLU A 498 -20.13 7.37 -8.39
C GLU A 498 -19.18 8.12 -9.32
N GLY A 499 -19.49 9.38 -9.60
CA GLY A 499 -18.78 10.18 -10.58
C GLY A 499 -18.97 9.64 -12.01
N LEU A 500 -18.05 9.97 -12.89
CA LEU A 500 -18.06 9.43 -14.25
C LEU A 500 -17.33 8.07 -14.35
N SER A 501 -17.46 7.22 -13.34
CA SER A 501 -16.87 5.88 -13.41
C SER A 501 -17.43 5.10 -14.61
N ALA A 502 -16.53 4.40 -15.33
CA ALA A 502 -16.83 3.69 -16.57
C ALA A 502 -17.38 4.58 -17.71
N PHE A 503 -16.89 5.82 -17.81
CA PHE A 503 -17.21 6.68 -18.96
C PHE A 503 -16.45 6.27 -20.22
N TYR A 504 -15.20 5.85 -20.07
CA TYR A 504 -14.31 5.35 -21.13
C TYR A 504 -13.89 3.89 -20.89
N ASP A 505 -13.54 3.20 -21.98
CA ASP A 505 -12.72 1.97 -21.92
C ASP A 505 -11.21 2.30 -21.76
N GLU A 506 -10.36 1.30 -21.92
CA GLU A 506 -8.88 1.40 -21.85
C GLU A 506 -8.24 2.25 -22.95
N ASN A 507 -8.97 2.58 -24.01
CA ASN A 507 -8.51 3.38 -25.15
C ASN A 507 -9.29 4.69 -25.33
N MET A 508 -9.98 5.15 -24.30
CA MET A 508 -10.85 6.34 -24.28
C MET A 508 -12.03 6.26 -25.27
N PHE A 509 -12.54 5.08 -25.57
CA PHE A 509 -13.82 4.95 -26.25
C PHE A 509 -14.97 5.23 -25.26
N ALA A 510 -15.87 6.14 -25.64
CA ALA A 510 -17.03 6.52 -24.82
C ALA A 510 -18.06 5.38 -24.71
N LEU A 511 -18.13 4.72 -23.58
CA LEU A 511 -18.90 3.48 -23.39
C LEU A 511 -20.42 3.67 -23.51
N HIS A 512 -20.91 4.86 -23.22
CA HIS A 512 -22.37 5.17 -23.25
C HIS A 512 -22.90 5.51 -24.64
N HIS A 513 -22.02 5.63 -25.66
CA HIS A 513 -22.42 6.05 -27.01
C HIS A 513 -23.22 4.96 -27.74
N THR A 514 -22.85 3.70 -27.66
CA THR A 514 -23.44 2.60 -28.45
C THR A 514 -23.67 1.34 -27.61
N GLY A 515 -24.56 1.43 -26.65
CA GLY A 515 -24.85 0.31 -25.74
C GLY A 515 -23.81 0.18 -24.63
N PHE A 516 -24.20 0.57 -23.47
CA PHE A 516 -23.34 0.55 -22.29
C PHE A 516 -23.11 -0.90 -21.80
N PRO A 517 -21.87 -1.38 -21.68
CA PRO A 517 -21.60 -2.79 -21.40
C PRO A 517 -22.04 -3.26 -20.00
N LEU A 518 -22.27 -2.34 -19.05
CA LEU A 518 -22.75 -2.63 -17.69
C LEU A 518 -24.22 -2.23 -17.48
N GLN A 519 -24.97 -1.94 -18.55
CA GLN A 519 -26.36 -1.48 -18.48
C GLN A 519 -27.25 -2.49 -17.74
N ASP A 520 -27.01 -3.79 -17.93
CA ASP A 520 -27.74 -4.88 -17.29
C ASP A 520 -27.59 -4.90 -15.77
N ILE A 521 -26.37 -4.65 -15.26
CA ILE A 521 -26.12 -4.64 -13.81
C ILE A 521 -26.46 -3.30 -13.15
N LEU A 522 -26.43 -2.19 -13.89
CA LEU A 522 -26.74 -0.83 -13.38
C LEU A 522 -28.20 -0.43 -13.59
N GLY A 523 -28.95 -1.17 -14.40
CA GLY A 523 -30.34 -0.89 -14.72
C GLY A 523 -30.55 0.35 -15.61
N GLY A 524 -29.49 0.84 -16.27
CA GLY A 524 -29.55 2.03 -17.10
C GLY A 524 -28.22 2.40 -17.74
N ALA A 525 -28.19 3.51 -18.47
CA ALA A 525 -27.01 4.10 -19.08
C ALA A 525 -26.97 5.60 -18.78
N LEU A 526 -25.80 6.21 -18.91
CA LEU A 526 -25.65 7.66 -18.78
C LEU A 526 -26.43 8.35 -19.92
N LYS A 527 -27.30 9.29 -19.58
CA LYS A 527 -28.09 10.06 -20.55
C LYS A 527 -27.37 11.34 -20.97
N GLU A 528 -26.90 12.10 -19.99
CA GLU A 528 -26.27 13.40 -20.19
C GLU A 528 -25.34 13.70 -19.00
N VAL A 529 -24.29 14.45 -19.26
CA VAL A 529 -23.41 15.02 -18.21
C VAL A 529 -23.41 16.54 -18.37
N LYS A 530 -23.71 17.25 -17.29
CA LYS A 530 -23.53 18.70 -17.18
C LYS A 530 -22.28 19.00 -16.38
N CYS A 531 -21.37 19.77 -16.96
CA CYS A 531 -20.22 20.30 -16.27
C CYS A 531 -20.62 21.60 -15.57
N LEU A 532 -20.49 21.62 -14.24
CA LEU A 532 -20.79 22.78 -13.40
C LEU A 532 -19.48 23.32 -12.82
N PRO A 533 -19.15 24.60 -13.05
CA PRO A 533 -17.87 25.15 -12.61
C PRO A 533 -17.77 25.37 -11.10
N THR A 534 -18.85 25.17 -10.36
CA THR A 534 -18.90 25.29 -8.90
C THR A 534 -19.38 24.00 -8.27
N ASP A 535 -19.03 23.79 -7.01
CA ASP A 535 -19.59 22.70 -6.23
C ASP A 535 -21.10 22.86 -6.11
N PHE A 536 -21.83 21.75 -6.11
CA PHE A 536 -23.28 21.71 -6.00
C PHE A 536 -23.71 20.65 -4.99
N SER A 537 -24.98 20.60 -4.66
CA SER A 537 -25.53 19.58 -3.77
C SER A 537 -26.75 18.92 -4.41
N VAL A 538 -26.94 17.64 -4.08
CA VAL A 538 -28.07 16.84 -4.51
C VAL A 538 -28.82 16.33 -3.28
N ASN A 539 -30.16 16.41 -3.28
CA ASN A 539 -30.97 15.93 -2.17
C ASN A 539 -31.03 14.38 -2.19
N TYR A 540 -30.57 13.75 -1.13
CA TYR A 540 -30.68 12.31 -0.89
C TYR A 540 -31.26 12.07 0.51
N GLN A 541 -32.47 11.51 0.60
CA GLN A 541 -33.13 11.19 1.88
C GLN A 541 -33.10 12.37 2.88
N ASN A 542 -33.46 13.55 2.42
CA ASN A 542 -33.44 14.82 3.17
C ASN A 542 -32.04 15.30 3.64
N ALA A 543 -30.96 14.73 3.10
CA ALA A 543 -29.61 15.23 3.27
C ALA A 543 -29.09 15.83 1.96
N LEU A 544 -28.37 16.95 2.06
CA LEU A 544 -27.71 17.56 0.91
C LEU A 544 -26.34 16.90 0.71
N LEU A 545 -26.25 15.97 -0.25
CA LEU A 545 -24.98 15.37 -0.67
C LEU A 545 -24.21 16.37 -1.53
N PRO A 546 -23.01 16.77 -1.12
CA PRO A 546 -22.17 17.61 -1.95
C PRO A 546 -21.63 16.82 -3.15
N ALA A 547 -21.50 17.50 -4.28
CA ALA A 547 -20.92 16.94 -5.49
C ALA A 547 -20.06 18.00 -6.18
N HIS A 548 -19.12 17.56 -6.99
CA HIS A 548 -18.18 18.41 -7.70
C HIS A 548 -18.25 18.21 -9.20
N LEU A 549 -18.20 19.29 -9.95
CA LEU A 549 -17.95 19.41 -11.39
C LEU A 549 -18.99 18.73 -12.29
N TRP A 550 -19.19 17.41 -12.17
CA TRP A 550 -20.05 16.65 -13.06
C TRP A 550 -21.39 16.30 -12.41
N LYS A 551 -22.48 16.71 -13.07
CA LYS A 551 -23.84 16.32 -12.74
C LYS A 551 -24.36 15.42 -13.86
N GLY A 552 -24.28 14.11 -13.63
CA GLY A 552 -24.77 13.11 -14.58
C GLY A 552 -26.27 12.85 -14.40
N SER A 553 -26.94 12.52 -15.49
CA SER A 553 -28.30 11.98 -15.48
C SER A 553 -28.35 10.62 -16.15
N ILE A 554 -29.32 9.78 -15.75
CA ILE A 554 -29.43 8.38 -16.13
C ILE A 554 -30.61 8.21 -17.10
N TYR A 555 -30.37 7.55 -18.22
CA TYR A 555 -31.40 6.88 -19.00
C TYR A 555 -31.74 5.57 -18.31
N ASN A 556 -32.77 5.62 -17.46
CA ASN A 556 -33.15 4.48 -16.62
C ASN A 556 -33.97 3.47 -17.44
N THR A 557 -33.62 2.19 -17.36
CA THR A 557 -34.32 1.09 -18.01
C THR A 557 -35.00 0.14 -17.01
N GLN A 558 -34.31 -0.19 -15.91
CA GLN A 558 -34.76 -1.16 -14.93
C GLN A 558 -34.40 -0.80 -13.47
N GLY A 559 -33.62 0.27 -13.27
CA GLY A 559 -33.21 0.68 -11.93
C GLY A 559 -34.36 1.30 -11.13
N GLN A 560 -34.40 1.03 -9.82
CA GLN A 560 -35.24 1.79 -8.89
C GLN A 560 -34.65 3.19 -8.78
N ILE A 561 -35.48 4.20 -9.04
CA ILE A 561 -35.07 5.60 -8.91
C ILE A 561 -34.86 5.93 -7.43
N VAL A 562 -33.69 6.41 -7.07
CA VAL A 562 -33.32 6.82 -5.71
C VAL A 562 -33.32 8.33 -5.58
N VAL A 563 -32.80 9.03 -6.62
CA VAL A 563 -32.78 10.49 -6.67
C VAL A 563 -33.26 10.95 -8.03
N GLN A 564 -34.18 11.92 -8.02
CA GLN A 564 -34.72 12.56 -9.22
C GLN A 564 -34.86 14.07 -9.00
N GLU A 565 -34.50 14.87 -9.99
CA GLU A 565 -34.79 16.31 -10.07
C GLU A 565 -35.55 16.62 -11.35
N GLY A 566 -36.80 17.05 -11.22
CA GLY A 566 -37.70 17.20 -12.37
C GLY A 566 -37.80 15.89 -13.16
N ASN A 567 -37.46 15.91 -14.43
CA ASN A 567 -37.44 14.73 -15.32
C ASN A 567 -36.08 14.03 -15.38
N SER A 568 -35.08 14.47 -14.60
CA SER A 568 -33.73 13.90 -14.63
C SER A 568 -33.53 12.92 -13.48
N VAL A 569 -33.29 11.65 -13.79
CA VAL A 569 -32.90 10.64 -12.83
C VAL A 569 -31.41 10.81 -12.54
N LEU A 570 -31.06 11.04 -11.27
CA LEU A 570 -29.69 11.33 -10.84
C LEU A 570 -29.04 10.17 -10.11
N ALA A 571 -29.83 9.26 -9.50
CA ALA A 571 -29.30 8.06 -8.89
C ALA A 571 -30.30 6.90 -8.99
N THR A 572 -29.76 5.69 -9.15
CA THR A 572 -30.53 4.45 -9.22
C THR A 572 -29.95 3.39 -8.29
N ARG A 573 -30.83 2.49 -7.82
CA ARG A 573 -30.48 1.21 -7.23
C ARG A 573 -31.04 0.11 -8.12
N HIS A 574 -30.22 -0.91 -8.42
CA HIS A 574 -30.68 -2.02 -9.24
C HIS A 574 -30.24 -3.35 -8.64
N ARG A 575 -31.21 -4.27 -8.53
CA ARG A 575 -30.94 -5.63 -8.09
C ARG A 575 -30.67 -6.51 -9.30
N PHE A 576 -29.49 -7.09 -9.37
CA PHE A 576 -29.11 -8.00 -10.43
C PHE A 576 -28.75 -9.37 -9.84
N MET A 577 -29.55 -10.41 -10.14
CA MET A 577 -29.44 -11.74 -9.60
C MET A 577 -29.38 -11.75 -8.05
N ARG A 578 -28.22 -12.12 -7.46
CA ARG A 578 -28.03 -12.19 -6.00
C ARG A 578 -27.46 -10.91 -5.39
N GLY A 579 -26.95 -10.00 -6.22
CA GLY A 579 -26.31 -8.77 -5.79
C GLY A 579 -27.11 -7.52 -6.13
N GLU A 580 -26.53 -6.39 -5.82
CA GLU A 580 -27.15 -5.06 -5.97
C GLU A 580 -26.14 -4.04 -6.42
N THR A 581 -26.58 -3.04 -7.17
CA THR A 581 -25.78 -1.86 -7.54
C THR A 581 -26.45 -0.59 -7.06
N PHE A 582 -25.64 0.38 -6.64
CA PHE A 582 -26.02 1.76 -6.41
C PHE A 582 -25.20 2.65 -7.33
N TRP A 583 -25.85 3.45 -8.16
CA TRP A 583 -25.19 4.29 -9.15
C TRP A 583 -25.58 5.74 -9.03
N PHE A 584 -24.60 6.62 -8.90
CA PHE A 584 -24.76 8.06 -8.77
C PHE A 584 -23.74 8.79 -9.69
N PRO A 585 -24.04 9.12 -10.95
CA PRO A 585 -23.07 9.69 -11.89
C PRO A 585 -22.77 11.19 -11.62
N SER A 586 -22.48 11.50 -10.34
CA SER A 586 -21.97 12.80 -9.89
C SER A 586 -20.83 12.56 -8.90
N LEU A 587 -19.80 13.41 -8.93
CA LEU A 587 -18.57 13.19 -8.16
C LEU A 587 -18.76 13.58 -6.69
N LEU A 588 -19.27 12.64 -5.89
CA LEU A 588 -19.65 12.84 -4.49
C LEU A 588 -18.47 12.87 -3.54
N GLY A 589 -17.50 11.94 -3.72
CA GLY A 589 -16.34 11.84 -2.86
C GLY A 589 -15.54 13.14 -2.85
N LEU A 590 -15.14 13.63 -4.01
CA LEU A 590 -14.43 14.90 -4.12
C LEU A 590 -15.28 16.08 -3.67
N GLY A 591 -16.59 16.08 -3.96
CA GLY A 591 -17.52 17.11 -3.49
C GLY A 591 -17.59 17.19 -1.96
N ALA A 592 -17.61 16.04 -1.28
CA ALA A 592 -17.61 15.96 0.18
C ALA A 592 -16.27 16.47 0.78
N LEU A 593 -15.15 16.09 0.15
CA LEU A 593 -13.82 16.53 0.57
C LEU A 593 -13.67 18.06 0.47
N ARG A 594 -14.04 18.63 -0.67
CA ARG A 594 -13.96 20.07 -0.96
C ARG A 594 -14.86 20.93 -0.06
N SER A 595 -16.05 20.45 0.21
CA SER A 595 -17.03 21.16 1.03
C SER A 595 -16.90 20.86 2.53
N ASP A 596 -15.99 19.97 2.93
CA ASP A 596 -15.80 19.52 4.31
C ASP A 596 -17.08 18.89 4.92
N LYS A 597 -17.88 18.21 4.08
CA LYS A 597 -19.17 17.59 4.45
C LYS A 597 -19.11 16.07 4.44
N GLY A 598 -18.11 15.48 5.07
CA GLY A 598 -17.96 14.03 5.20
C GLY A 598 -19.15 13.33 5.88
N GLU A 599 -19.88 14.02 6.78
CA GLU A 599 -21.06 13.46 7.44
C GLU A 599 -22.18 13.10 6.45
N ALA A 600 -22.43 13.92 5.44
CA ALA A 600 -23.45 13.63 4.43
C ALA A 600 -23.06 12.41 3.60
N LEU A 601 -21.76 12.29 3.22
CA LEU A 601 -21.22 11.12 2.54
C LEU A 601 -21.27 9.88 3.44
N SER A 602 -20.99 10.02 4.75
CA SER A 602 -21.09 8.95 5.73
C SER A 602 -22.49 8.35 5.78
N ARG A 603 -23.54 9.18 5.82
CA ARG A 603 -24.93 8.70 5.82
C ARG A 603 -25.24 7.86 4.59
N LEU A 604 -24.80 8.30 3.41
CA LEU A 604 -24.94 7.52 2.18
C LEU A 604 -24.18 6.20 2.26
N LEU A 605 -22.90 6.23 2.61
CA LEU A 605 -22.07 5.03 2.66
C LEU A 605 -22.62 4.01 3.67
N LEU A 606 -22.96 4.44 4.89
CA LEU A 606 -23.49 3.53 5.91
C LEU A 606 -24.86 2.94 5.56
N ALA A 607 -25.65 3.63 4.72
CA ALA A 607 -26.89 3.08 4.19
C ALA A 607 -26.64 2.01 3.10
N GLU A 608 -25.47 2.06 2.44
CA GLU A 608 -25.18 1.22 1.28
C GLU A 608 -24.15 0.11 1.58
N VAL A 609 -23.33 0.22 2.64
CA VAL A 609 -22.30 -0.81 2.96
C VAL A 609 -22.72 -1.68 4.15
N GLU A 610 -22.36 -2.97 4.08
CA GLU A 610 -22.43 -3.87 5.24
C GLU A 610 -21.04 -3.98 5.87
N ALA A 611 -20.79 -3.23 6.94
CA ALA A 611 -19.51 -3.27 7.65
C ALA A 611 -19.58 -4.23 8.84
N ALA A 612 -19.15 -5.46 8.67
CA ALA A 612 -19.00 -6.42 9.76
C ALA A 612 -17.63 -6.24 10.43
N VAL A 613 -17.50 -5.22 11.30
CA VAL A 613 -16.29 -4.96 12.09
C VAL A 613 -16.59 -5.04 13.59
N PRO A 614 -15.65 -5.52 14.42
CA PRO A 614 -15.90 -5.71 15.87
C PRO A 614 -16.03 -4.39 16.62
N PHE A 615 -15.37 -3.32 16.17
CA PHE A 615 -15.45 -1.99 16.76
C PHE A 615 -15.84 -0.98 15.71
N GLN A 616 -16.71 -0.04 16.09
CA GLN A 616 -17.19 1.03 15.22
C GLN A 616 -17.58 2.25 16.10
N PHE A 617 -17.47 3.46 15.58
CA PHE A 617 -18.10 4.62 16.24
C PHE A 617 -19.62 4.51 16.15
N GLU A 618 -20.32 4.91 17.21
CA GLU A 618 -21.80 4.96 17.18
C GLU A 618 -22.33 6.03 16.25
N THR A 619 -21.57 7.11 16.08
CA THR A 619 -21.87 8.22 15.17
C THR A 619 -20.60 8.63 14.43
N TYR A 620 -20.76 9.23 13.25
CA TYR A 620 -19.65 9.79 12.48
C TYR A 620 -18.77 10.73 13.31
N GLN A 621 -17.46 10.52 13.28
CA GLN A 621 -16.46 11.24 14.07
C GLN A 621 -15.45 11.98 13.18
N LYS A 622 -15.88 13.09 12.59
CA LYS A 622 -14.99 13.91 11.76
C LYS A 622 -13.67 14.19 12.46
N GLY A 623 -12.55 13.91 11.80
CA GLY A 623 -11.21 14.14 12.32
C GLY A 623 -10.76 13.16 13.42
N VAL A 624 -11.52 12.10 13.70
CA VAL A 624 -11.09 11.00 14.56
C VAL A 624 -11.05 9.70 13.76
N GLN A 625 -9.94 9.01 13.81
CA GLN A 625 -9.74 7.73 13.13
C GLN A 625 -9.67 6.59 14.12
N MET A 626 -10.11 5.40 13.70
CA MET A 626 -9.94 4.17 14.46
C MET A 626 -9.45 3.04 13.56
N TYR A 627 -8.36 2.41 14.00
CA TYR A 627 -7.89 1.14 13.44
C TYR A 627 -8.11 0.05 14.49
N THR A 628 -8.55 -1.12 14.03
CA THR A 628 -8.71 -2.30 14.88
C THR A 628 -7.75 -3.38 14.43
N MET A 629 -7.05 -4.00 15.38
CA MET A 629 -6.24 -5.19 15.15
C MET A 629 -6.70 -6.31 16.06
N GLN A 630 -6.48 -7.58 15.66
CA GLN A 630 -6.95 -8.76 16.41
C GLN A 630 -5.85 -9.80 16.58
N LYS A 631 -5.85 -10.43 17.76
CA LYS A 631 -5.05 -11.60 18.11
C LYS A 631 -5.91 -12.58 18.90
N GLY A 632 -6.38 -13.67 18.28
CA GLY A 632 -7.35 -14.56 18.91
C GLY A 632 -8.60 -13.81 19.36
N ASN A 633 -8.93 -13.87 20.65
CA ASN A 633 -10.07 -13.16 21.25
C ASN A 633 -9.70 -11.75 21.79
N GLN A 634 -8.48 -11.32 21.62
CA GLN A 634 -8.02 -10.00 22.05
C GLN A 634 -8.06 -9.03 20.86
N TYR A 635 -8.41 -7.78 21.16
CA TYR A 635 -8.38 -6.71 20.16
C TYR A 635 -7.50 -5.56 20.65
N LEU A 636 -6.93 -4.85 19.69
CA LEU A 636 -6.23 -3.60 19.89
C LEU A 636 -6.93 -2.55 19.04
N THR A 637 -7.51 -1.51 19.67
CA THR A 637 -8.02 -0.35 18.94
C THR A 637 -7.06 0.81 19.09
N ILE A 638 -6.77 1.46 17.98
CA ILE A 638 -5.91 2.63 17.87
C ILE A 638 -6.81 3.78 17.46
N LEU A 639 -7.03 4.73 18.36
CA LEU A 639 -7.81 5.93 18.12
C LEU A 639 -6.88 7.12 17.96
N ILE A 640 -7.08 7.91 16.92
CA ILE A 640 -6.27 9.08 16.59
C ILE A 640 -7.19 10.29 16.47
N ASN A 641 -7.09 11.22 17.39
CA ASN A 641 -7.76 12.50 17.32
C ASN A 641 -6.86 13.51 16.59
N LYS A 642 -7.22 13.86 15.36
CA LYS A 642 -6.49 14.87 14.57
C LYS A 642 -6.98 16.31 14.82
N ARG A 643 -7.94 16.49 15.71
CA ARG A 643 -8.54 17.80 16.01
C ARG A 643 -7.68 18.58 17.00
N PRO A 644 -7.68 19.91 16.90
CA PRO A 644 -7.06 20.77 17.91
C PRO A 644 -7.86 20.82 19.22
N GLN A 645 -8.99 20.12 19.35
CA GLN A 645 -9.83 20.06 20.56
C GLN A 645 -9.91 18.62 21.08
N ALA A 646 -10.08 18.51 22.41
CA ALA A 646 -10.40 17.24 23.04
C ALA A 646 -11.80 16.73 22.57
N THR A 647 -11.96 15.42 22.56
CA THR A 647 -13.22 14.78 22.18
C THR A 647 -13.49 13.53 23.00
N THR A 648 -14.77 13.21 23.13
CA THR A 648 -15.22 11.92 23.66
C THR A 648 -16.00 11.21 22.56
N VAL A 649 -15.63 9.98 22.27
CA VAL A 649 -16.27 9.16 21.25
C VAL A 649 -16.99 7.97 21.89
N SER A 650 -18.20 7.65 21.39
CA SER A 650 -18.93 6.45 21.76
C SER A 650 -18.60 5.31 20.81
N LEU A 651 -18.33 4.13 21.40
CA LEU A 651 -17.87 2.95 20.70
C LEU A 651 -18.90 1.83 20.78
N ARG A 652 -19.24 1.26 19.64
CA ARG A 652 -19.88 -0.05 19.56
C ARG A 652 -18.78 -1.11 19.69
N CYS A 653 -18.84 -1.94 20.72
CA CYS A 653 -17.83 -2.94 21.07
C CYS A 653 -18.46 -4.35 21.15
N PRO A 654 -17.69 -5.43 20.99
CA PRO A 654 -18.12 -6.79 21.32
C PRO A 654 -18.54 -6.89 22.79
N LYS A 655 -19.54 -7.72 23.08
CA LYS A 655 -19.97 -7.96 24.46
C LYS A 655 -18.89 -8.70 25.26
N GLY A 656 -18.69 -8.31 26.51
CA GLY A 656 -17.81 -9.01 27.46
C GLY A 656 -16.32 -8.67 27.34
N VAL A 657 -15.93 -7.71 26.50
CA VAL A 657 -14.54 -7.23 26.44
C VAL A 657 -14.31 -6.08 27.42
N ASN A 658 -13.15 -6.10 28.09
CA ASN A 658 -12.74 -5.07 29.03
C ASN A 658 -11.58 -4.24 28.47
N PRO A 659 -11.63 -2.90 28.51
CA PRO A 659 -10.57 -2.03 28.02
C PRO A 659 -9.40 -1.91 29.00
N SER A 660 -8.20 -1.84 28.45
CA SER A 660 -6.97 -1.47 29.15
C SER A 660 -6.16 -0.54 28.28
N VAL A 661 -5.97 0.70 28.68
CA VAL A 661 -5.14 1.65 27.97
C VAL A 661 -3.68 1.18 28.03
N VAL A 662 -3.07 0.96 26.87
CA VAL A 662 -1.68 0.51 26.75
C VAL A 662 -0.75 1.59 26.25
N PHE A 663 -1.31 2.63 25.63
CA PHE A 663 -0.61 3.83 25.19
C PHE A 663 -1.57 5.02 25.17
N ALA A 664 -1.11 6.17 25.66
CA ALA A 664 -1.80 7.46 25.57
C ALA A 664 -0.74 8.56 25.71
N ASP A 665 -0.48 9.30 24.65
CA ASP A 665 0.57 10.33 24.65
C ASP A 665 0.16 11.61 25.41
N LYS A 666 -1.14 11.78 25.69
CA LYS A 666 -1.67 12.94 26.44
C LYS A 666 -2.66 12.55 27.56
N GLY A 667 -2.63 11.29 28.00
CA GLY A 667 -3.39 10.83 29.16
C GLY A 667 -4.86 10.51 28.91
N GLY A 668 -5.22 10.22 27.67
CA GLY A 668 -6.56 9.76 27.29
C GLY A 668 -7.01 8.51 28.06
N SER A 669 -8.31 8.30 28.15
CA SER A 669 -8.91 7.22 28.92
C SER A 669 -10.02 6.50 28.14
N ALA A 670 -10.34 5.28 28.56
CA ALA A 670 -11.39 4.48 27.95
C ALA A 670 -12.23 3.74 28.99
N THR A 671 -13.50 3.57 28.67
CA THR A 671 -14.45 2.69 29.33
C THR A 671 -14.89 1.59 28.36
N ALA A 672 -15.84 0.74 28.77
CA ALA A 672 -16.37 -0.31 27.89
C ALA A 672 -17.08 0.22 26.61
N SER A 673 -17.52 1.47 26.60
CA SER A 673 -18.30 2.04 25.48
C SER A 673 -17.89 3.45 25.06
N THR A 674 -16.91 4.05 25.74
CA THR A 674 -16.47 5.42 25.44
C THR A 674 -14.96 5.53 25.50
N ALA A 675 -14.40 6.44 24.72
CA ALA A 675 -13.00 6.85 24.81
C ALA A 675 -12.91 8.38 24.83
N HIS A 676 -12.09 8.91 25.75
CA HIS A 676 -11.78 10.33 25.83
C HIS A 676 -10.37 10.57 25.31
N LEU A 677 -10.22 11.48 24.36
CA LEU A 677 -8.95 11.85 23.74
C LEU A 677 -8.76 13.37 23.89
N SER A 678 -7.57 13.76 24.31
CA SER A 678 -7.12 15.17 24.25
C SER A 678 -6.93 15.63 22.79
N SER A 679 -6.65 16.91 22.62
CA SER A 679 -6.25 17.49 21.32
C SER A 679 -5.06 16.75 20.71
N GLU A 680 -5.16 16.32 19.44
CA GLU A 680 -4.11 15.65 18.67
C GLU A 680 -3.54 14.38 19.32
N GLU A 681 -4.30 13.73 20.18
CA GLU A 681 -3.88 12.56 20.93
C GLU A 681 -4.04 11.25 20.15
N THR A 682 -3.11 10.34 20.39
CA THR A 682 -3.23 8.93 20.02
C THR A 682 -3.47 8.08 21.27
N LEU A 683 -4.57 7.33 21.27
CA LEU A 683 -4.97 6.44 22.36
C LEU A 683 -5.03 5.00 21.85
N VAL A 684 -4.32 4.10 22.52
CA VAL A 684 -4.33 2.67 22.15
C VAL A 684 -4.88 1.84 23.31
N ILE A 685 -5.92 1.06 23.00
CA ILE A 685 -6.68 0.30 23.97
C ILE A 685 -6.58 -1.18 23.62
N LEU A 686 -6.13 -1.99 24.58
CA LEU A 686 -6.17 -3.44 24.54
C LEU A 686 -7.46 -3.93 25.16
N TRP A 687 -8.23 -4.73 24.44
CA TRP A 687 -9.49 -5.34 24.87
C TRP A 687 -9.30 -6.84 25.08
N LYS A 688 -9.71 -7.32 26.28
CA LYS A 688 -9.58 -8.71 26.70
C LYS A 688 -10.91 -9.30 27.12
#